data_b7f1b9721fb7fabc3d91e943be9c8d2f
#
_entry.id   b7f1b9721fb7fabc3d91e943be9c8d2f
#
_cell.length_a   1.000
_cell.length_b   1.000
_cell.length_c   1.000
_cell.angle_alpha   90.00
_cell.angle_beta   90.00
_cell.angle_gamma   90.00
#
_symmetry.space_group_name_H-M   'P 1'
#
loop_
_entity.id
_entity.type
_entity.pdbx_description
1 polymer ?
#
loop_
_entity_poly.entity_id
_entity_poly.type
_entity_poly.pdbx_seq_one_letter_code
_entity_poly.pdbx_strand_id
1 'polypeptide(L)'
;MSAYAELHCLSNFSFQRGASSAAELFARAARLGYRALAITDECSLAGIVRAWQAAREHQVQLIVGSEIRLEQGPKLVLLAEDLEGYQNLCRLITRGRRQADKGHYRLLREDLQQPLAGLLAIWLPNDHGDEQAAWLRERFPQRLWLGVELHRGADDDARLDKLLALASHLRLPPVACGDVHMHARGRRALQDCMTAIRNHLPVSEAGAYLFPNGERHLRPLEALQGIYPQALLAETLKIAERCRFDLEQLKYQYPRELVPAGHDPASWLRHLTEQGIARRWPNGASAKVRKQIERELELIAELGYESYFLTVQDIVAFARGRKILCQGRGSAANSAVCFALGITELDPDRTNLLFERFLSRERNEPPDIDVDFEHERREEVIQYVFTRYGRQRAALTAVVSTYHGAGAVRDVAKALGLPPEQVDVLANCCGRWSDQAPSAERLEEAGFDPQSPILRRVLALTDELIGFPRHLSQHPGGFVISEQPLDTLVPVENASMAERTVIQWDKDDLDAVGLLKVDVLALGMLSALRRSFDLIHALRGGKRLSIASIPSEDPATYEMISRADTIGVFQIESRAQMAMLPRLRPQKFYDLVIQVAIVRPGPIQGDMVHPYLRRRNGEEPVAYPSAELEKVFERTLGVPLFQEQVMELAIVAADYTPGEADELRRSMAAWKRHGGLEHHRERLTRGMLANGYEADFAARIFEQIKGFGSYGFPESHAASFALLTYASSWLKRHEPAAFACALINSWPMGFYSPDQLLQDARRHALQTRPVDVRHSGWDCSLESFGQAQPAIRLGLRMIRGFREEDARRIEQVREAQPFLDVHDLGRRARLDARALELLADAGALRGLAGHRHKARWAVASVEPQLPLFAEGTVIEETTVSLPLPSRGEELLSDYALLGTTLGPHPLKLLRGQLKACRCRDSRELAKLGHGRPIRVAGLVIGRQRPQTASGITFITLEDEFGMXNVVVRHDLAERQRRPFLESRLLQVEGILESSGEVRHVIAGRLHDLTPLLTGLDVRSRDFH
;
A
#
# COMPACT_ATOMS: atom_id res chain seq x y z
N MET A 1 19.36 7.10 -47.21
CA MET A 1 17.98 6.89 -46.69
C MET A 1 17.54 8.13 -45.94
N SER A 2 16.32 8.59 -46.20
CA SER A 2 15.78 9.79 -45.54
C SER A 2 15.52 9.44 -44.06
N ALA A 3 16.10 10.18 -43.14
CA ALA A 3 15.89 9.98 -41.70
C ALA A 3 14.83 10.95 -41.21
N TYR A 4 14.25 10.68 -40.04
CA TYR A 4 13.19 11.51 -39.44
C TYR A 4 13.25 11.43 -37.92
N ALA A 5 12.90 12.53 -37.28
CA ALA A 5 12.70 12.56 -35.83
C ALA A 5 11.27 13.04 -35.55
N GLU A 6 10.49 12.27 -34.80
CA GLU A 6 9.16 12.71 -34.36
C GLU A 6 9.31 13.64 -33.16
N LEU A 7 8.79 14.85 -33.26
CA LEU A 7 8.97 15.87 -32.24
C LEU A 7 7.74 16.17 -31.37
N HIS A 8 6.58 15.55 -31.68
CA HIS A 8 5.34 15.75 -30.92
C HIS A 8 4.62 14.43 -30.77
N CYS A 9 4.87 13.74 -29.65
CA CYS A 9 4.31 12.43 -29.39
C CYS A 9 3.90 12.31 -27.91
N LEU A 10 2.67 11.90 -27.68
CA LEU A 10 2.14 11.67 -26.34
C LEU A 10 2.22 10.18 -25.99
N SER A 11 2.67 9.87 -24.79
CA SER A 11 2.58 8.51 -24.23
C SER A 11 1.27 8.36 -23.45
N ASN A 12 1.03 7.15 -22.91
CA ASN A 12 -0.12 6.92 -22.04
C ASN A 12 -0.03 7.64 -20.69
N PHE A 13 1.06 8.37 -20.42
CA PHE A 13 1.17 9.28 -19.28
C PHE A 13 0.53 10.67 -19.54
N SER A 14 0.07 10.92 -20.76
CA SER A 14 -0.98 11.92 -21.01
C SER A 14 -2.30 11.18 -20.80
N PHE A 15 -2.79 11.15 -19.57
CA PHE A 15 -3.85 10.24 -19.12
C PHE A 15 -5.10 10.38 -19.98
N GLN A 16 -5.57 9.24 -20.52
CA GLN A 16 -6.76 9.16 -21.37
C GLN A 16 -6.62 9.95 -22.69
N ARG A 17 -5.38 10.38 -23.05
CA ARG A 17 -5.07 10.99 -24.35
C ARG A 17 -4.16 10.10 -25.18
N GLY A 18 -3.01 9.70 -24.62
CA GLY A 18 -2.08 8.80 -25.30
C GLY A 18 -2.52 7.34 -25.19
N ALA A 19 -2.56 6.64 -26.30
CA ALA A 19 -3.07 5.25 -26.38
C ALA A 19 -1.93 4.23 -26.53
N SER A 20 -0.68 4.59 -26.21
CA SER A 20 0.45 3.66 -26.27
C SER A 20 1.46 3.98 -25.18
N SER A 21 2.08 2.93 -24.65
CA SER A 21 3.17 3.05 -23.68
C SER A 21 4.45 3.53 -24.37
N ALA A 22 5.40 4.05 -23.60
CA ALA A 22 6.72 4.43 -24.12
C ALA A 22 7.42 3.21 -24.78
N ALA A 23 7.30 2.03 -24.17
CA ALA A 23 7.90 0.82 -24.73
C ALA A 23 7.36 0.53 -26.14
N GLU A 24 6.03 0.60 -26.31
CA GLU A 24 5.40 0.38 -27.62
C GLU A 24 5.85 1.44 -28.63
N LEU A 25 5.92 2.70 -28.21
CA LEU A 25 6.31 3.83 -29.07
C LEU A 25 7.76 3.66 -29.55
N PHE A 26 8.71 3.39 -28.65
CA PHE A 26 10.12 3.24 -29.00
C PHE A 26 10.38 1.98 -29.83
N ALA A 27 9.70 0.86 -29.52
CA ALA A 27 9.80 -0.35 -30.34
C ALA A 27 9.36 -0.08 -31.77
N ARG A 28 8.25 0.65 -31.94
CA ARG A 28 7.73 1.01 -33.27
C ARG A 28 8.65 1.98 -33.99
N ALA A 29 9.16 3.01 -33.26
CA ALA A 29 10.08 3.99 -33.86
C ALA A 29 11.35 3.31 -34.38
N ALA A 30 11.90 2.35 -33.61
CA ALA A 30 13.07 1.58 -34.02
C ALA A 30 12.81 0.79 -35.32
N ARG A 31 11.65 0.12 -35.39
CA ARG A 31 11.26 -0.68 -36.58
C ARG A 31 11.08 0.22 -37.82
N LEU A 32 10.63 1.46 -37.63
CA LEU A 32 10.43 2.40 -38.72
C LEU A 32 11.70 3.16 -39.12
N GLY A 33 12.79 2.98 -38.36
CA GLY A 33 14.08 3.62 -38.64
C GLY A 33 14.11 5.12 -38.26
N TYR A 34 13.30 5.53 -37.28
CA TYR A 34 13.35 6.92 -36.76
C TYR A 34 14.68 7.17 -36.09
N ARG A 35 15.25 8.36 -36.31
CA ARG A 35 16.49 8.80 -35.67
C ARG A 35 16.27 9.14 -34.20
N ALA A 36 15.14 9.78 -33.89
CA ALA A 36 14.81 10.23 -32.55
C ALA A 36 13.29 10.24 -32.36
N LEU A 37 12.87 10.19 -31.13
CA LEU A 37 11.46 10.28 -30.74
C LEU A 37 11.36 11.19 -29.51
N ALA A 38 10.62 12.28 -29.63
CA ALA A 38 10.32 13.14 -28.50
C ALA A 38 9.09 12.62 -27.77
N ILE A 39 9.17 12.49 -26.46
CA ILE A 39 8.00 12.24 -25.63
C ILE A 39 7.59 13.58 -25.02
N THR A 40 6.42 14.07 -25.39
CA THR A 40 5.96 15.43 -25.08
C THR A 40 4.58 15.41 -24.41
N ASP A 41 4.47 14.64 -23.35
CA ASP A 41 3.23 14.51 -22.58
C ASP A 41 2.75 15.89 -22.08
N GLU A 42 1.44 16.05 -21.94
CA GLU A 42 0.82 17.34 -21.63
C GLU A 42 1.17 17.81 -20.22
N CYS A 43 1.98 18.86 -20.12
CA CYS A 43 2.41 19.50 -18.88
C CYS A 43 2.85 18.45 -17.84
N SER A 44 3.70 17.51 -18.28
CA SER A 44 4.09 16.36 -17.44
C SER A 44 5.39 15.74 -17.93
N LEU A 45 6.21 15.31 -16.96
CA LEU A 45 7.37 14.42 -17.19
C LEU A 45 7.19 13.10 -16.41
N ALA A 46 5.95 12.75 -16.06
CA ALA A 46 5.67 11.55 -15.26
C ALA A 46 6.09 10.25 -15.97
N GLY A 47 6.01 10.22 -17.30
CA GLY A 47 6.39 9.05 -18.09
C GLY A 47 7.81 9.08 -18.64
N ILE A 48 8.61 10.09 -18.29
CA ILE A 48 9.88 10.31 -18.99
C ILE A 48 10.97 9.29 -18.63
N VAL A 49 10.98 8.77 -17.39
CA VAL A 49 11.96 7.75 -17.00
C VAL A 49 11.69 6.45 -17.76
N ARG A 50 10.43 6.07 -17.89
CA ARG A 50 10.04 4.89 -18.68
C ARG A 50 10.40 5.07 -20.16
N ALA A 51 10.23 6.26 -20.68
CA ALA A 51 10.65 6.62 -22.05
C ALA A 51 12.16 6.51 -22.20
N TRP A 52 12.92 6.98 -21.23
CA TRP A 52 14.39 6.90 -21.21
C TRP A 52 14.86 5.45 -21.23
N GLN A 53 14.25 4.58 -20.41
CA GLN A 53 14.57 3.15 -20.39
C GLN A 53 14.23 2.48 -21.73
N ALA A 54 13.07 2.78 -22.30
CA ALA A 54 12.66 2.25 -23.62
C ALA A 54 13.59 2.72 -24.75
N ALA A 55 14.00 4.00 -24.71
CA ALA A 55 14.91 4.58 -25.69
C ALA A 55 16.26 3.83 -25.70
N ARG A 56 16.77 3.52 -24.51
CA ARG A 56 18.04 2.77 -24.36
C ARG A 56 17.90 1.33 -24.87
N GLU A 57 16.80 0.67 -24.51
CA GLU A 57 16.54 -0.70 -24.94
C GLU A 57 16.45 -0.82 -26.46
N HIS A 58 15.81 0.14 -27.12
CA HIS A 58 15.59 0.11 -28.57
C HIS A 58 16.59 0.94 -29.36
N GLN A 59 17.52 1.61 -28.70
CA GLN A 59 18.61 2.39 -29.32
C GLN A 59 18.08 3.50 -30.25
N VAL A 60 17.02 4.18 -29.81
CA VAL A 60 16.46 5.37 -30.46
C VAL A 60 16.65 6.57 -29.51
N GLN A 61 17.14 7.70 -30.03
CA GLN A 61 17.37 8.89 -29.19
C GLN A 61 16.04 9.38 -28.61
N LEU A 62 15.99 9.60 -27.28
CA LEU A 62 14.89 10.26 -26.61
C LEU A 62 15.12 11.76 -26.60
N ILE A 63 14.12 12.52 -27.01
CA ILE A 63 14.08 13.98 -26.78
C ILE A 63 13.06 14.23 -25.68
N VAL A 64 13.51 14.86 -24.58
CA VAL A 64 12.66 15.14 -23.43
C VAL A 64 11.91 16.44 -23.69
N GLY A 65 10.58 16.41 -23.59
CA GLY A 65 9.77 17.60 -23.81
C GLY A 65 8.39 17.50 -23.17
N SER A 66 7.60 18.53 -23.40
CA SER A 66 6.21 18.58 -22.92
C SER A 66 5.37 19.49 -23.79
N GLU A 67 4.15 19.07 -24.08
CA GLU A 67 3.13 19.89 -24.70
C GLU A 67 2.52 20.79 -23.63
N ILE A 68 2.41 22.07 -23.89
CA ILE A 68 1.71 22.98 -22.97
C ILE A 68 0.74 23.87 -23.75
N ARG A 69 -0.34 24.26 -23.10
CA ARG A 69 -1.28 25.24 -23.62
C ARG A 69 -1.44 26.38 -22.60
N LEU A 70 -1.16 27.58 -23.01
CA LEU A 70 -1.37 28.76 -22.16
C LEU A 70 -2.85 29.11 -22.13
N GLU A 71 -3.35 29.50 -20.98
CA GLU A 71 -4.71 30.01 -20.84
C GLU A 71 -4.84 31.30 -21.67
N GLN A 72 -5.76 31.30 -22.63
CA GLN A 72 -5.94 32.38 -23.60
C GLN A 72 -4.66 32.69 -24.38
N GLY A 73 -3.85 31.69 -24.67
CA GLY A 73 -2.57 31.86 -25.33
C GLY A 73 -2.22 30.72 -26.29
N PRO A 74 -0.97 30.70 -26.78
CA PRO A 74 -0.55 29.70 -27.75
C PRO A 74 -0.40 28.27 -27.13
N LYS A 75 -0.50 27.29 -28.03
CA LYS A 75 -0.13 25.90 -27.75
C LYS A 75 1.32 25.71 -28.22
N LEU A 76 2.16 25.16 -27.35
CA LEU A 76 3.57 24.96 -27.59
C LEU A 76 3.99 23.51 -27.29
N VAL A 77 4.99 23.04 -28.01
CA VAL A 77 5.77 21.88 -27.64
C VAL A 77 7.15 22.38 -27.24
N LEU A 78 7.54 22.16 -26.00
CA LEU A 78 8.84 22.57 -25.46
C LEU A 78 9.76 21.37 -25.39
N LEU A 79 10.98 21.52 -25.91
CA LEU A 79 11.98 20.43 -25.95
C LEU A 79 13.22 20.88 -25.19
N ALA A 80 13.77 20.02 -24.35
CA ALA A 80 15.00 20.32 -23.60
C ALA A 80 16.22 20.11 -24.49
N GLU A 81 16.95 21.18 -24.73
CA GLU A 81 18.20 21.15 -25.50
C GLU A 81 19.34 20.56 -24.62
N ASP A 82 19.38 21.00 -23.39
CA ASP A 82 20.44 20.65 -22.42
C ASP A 82 19.87 20.55 -21.00
N LEU A 83 20.74 20.34 -19.99
CA LEU A 83 20.36 20.23 -18.59
C LEU A 83 19.63 21.50 -18.09
N GLU A 84 20.10 22.68 -18.46
CA GLU A 84 19.44 23.93 -18.06
C GLU A 84 18.02 24.00 -18.64
N GLY A 85 17.85 23.60 -19.89
CA GLY A 85 16.52 23.51 -20.52
C GLY A 85 15.61 22.54 -19.79
N TYR A 86 16.11 21.37 -19.42
CA TYR A 86 15.35 20.40 -18.64
C TYR A 86 14.91 20.97 -17.29
N GLN A 87 15.82 21.65 -16.58
CA GLN A 87 15.49 22.25 -15.27
C GLN A 87 14.43 23.33 -15.42
N ASN A 88 14.54 24.18 -16.47
CA ASN A 88 13.55 25.21 -16.73
C ASN A 88 12.19 24.62 -17.10
N LEU A 89 12.18 23.49 -17.84
CA LEU A 89 10.95 22.76 -18.15
C LEU A 89 10.29 22.21 -16.88
N CYS A 90 11.08 21.60 -15.99
CA CYS A 90 10.57 21.08 -14.71
C CYS A 90 9.94 22.21 -13.88
N ARG A 91 10.61 23.37 -13.80
CA ARG A 91 10.10 24.54 -13.06
C ARG A 91 8.78 25.04 -13.64
N LEU A 92 8.71 25.10 -14.97
CA LEU A 92 7.49 25.57 -15.66
C LEU A 92 6.32 24.61 -15.42
N ILE A 93 6.56 23.30 -15.54
CA ILE A 93 5.52 22.29 -15.29
C ILE A 93 5.08 22.37 -13.82
N THR A 94 6.03 22.48 -12.89
CA THR A 94 5.74 22.62 -11.45
C THR A 94 4.84 23.82 -11.20
N ARG A 95 5.16 24.96 -11.79
CA ARG A 95 4.36 26.19 -11.64
C ARG A 95 2.94 25.95 -12.15
N GLY A 96 2.80 25.42 -13.35
CA GLY A 96 1.47 25.15 -13.93
C GLY A 96 0.64 24.19 -13.09
N ARG A 97 1.25 23.12 -12.61
CA ARG A 97 0.56 22.10 -11.79
C ARG A 97 0.19 22.64 -10.42
N ARG A 98 1.08 23.46 -9.80
CA ARG A 98 0.84 24.01 -8.47
C ARG A 98 -0.22 25.14 -8.47
N GLN A 99 -0.49 25.74 -9.61
CA GLN A 99 -1.49 26.81 -9.76
C GLN A 99 -2.90 26.28 -10.01
N ALA A 100 -3.09 24.97 -10.08
CA ALA A 100 -4.37 24.33 -10.38
C ALA A 100 -4.66 23.19 -9.42
N ASP A 101 -5.89 22.72 -9.41
CA ASP A 101 -6.29 21.53 -8.67
C ASP A 101 -5.55 20.30 -9.19
N LYS A 102 -5.40 19.28 -8.33
CA LYS A 102 -4.72 18.04 -8.69
C LYS A 102 -5.32 17.43 -9.96
N GLY A 103 -4.45 17.03 -10.88
CA GLY A 103 -4.84 16.47 -12.18
C GLY A 103 -5.00 17.51 -13.30
N HIS A 104 -4.92 18.78 -12.95
CA HIS A 104 -5.05 19.89 -13.88
C HIS A 104 -3.77 20.74 -13.87
N TYR A 105 -3.69 21.69 -14.79
CA TYR A 105 -2.63 22.70 -14.78
C TYR A 105 -3.17 24.03 -15.32
N ARG A 106 -2.49 25.09 -14.97
CA ARG A 106 -2.82 26.44 -15.42
C ARG A 106 -1.52 27.19 -15.67
N LEU A 107 -1.33 27.64 -16.92
CA LEU A 107 -0.16 28.43 -17.32
C LEU A 107 -0.66 29.68 -18.05
N LEU A 108 -0.09 30.80 -17.67
CA LEU A 108 -0.37 32.13 -18.25
C LEU A 108 0.87 32.64 -19.01
N ARG A 109 0.71 33.72 -19.80
CA ARG A 109 1.85 34.35 -20.47
C ARG A 109 2.92 34.82 -19.49
N GLU A 110 2.51 35.27 -18.31
CA GLU A 110 3.41 35.73 -17.24
C GLU A 110 4.33 34.61 -16.75
N ASP A 111 3.89 33.36 -16.79
CA ASP A 111 4.70 32.22 -16.36
C ASP A 111 5.89 31.97 -17.27
N LEU A 112 5.79 32.38 -18.54
CA LEU A 112 6.89 32.31 -19.52
C LEU A 112 7.85 33.50 -19.45
N GLN A 113 7.69 34.42 -18.49
CA GLN A 113 8.67 35.46 -18.18
C GLN A 113 9.85 34.92 -17.36
N GLN A 114 9.70 33.70 -16.78
CA GLN A 114 10.78 33.00 -16.06
C GLN A 114 11.85 32.53 -17.06
N PRO A 115 13.03 32.13 -16.56
CA PRO A 115 14.10 31.67 -17.47
C PRO A 115 13.65 30.49 -18.35
N LEU A 116 13.92 30.60 -19.63
CA LEU A 116 13.60 29.61 -20.65
C LEU A 116 14.84 29.16 -21.42
N ALA A 117 16.04 29.49 -20.94
CA ALA A 117 17.29 29.08 -21.57
C ALA A 117 17.33 27.54 -21.71
N GLY A 118 17.88 27.08 -22.84
CA GLY A 118 17.97 25.62 -23.09
C GLY A 118 16.68 24.96 -23.53
N LEU A 119 15.59 25.72 -23.68
CA LEU A 119 14.32 25.21 -24.22
C LEU A 119 14.13 25.63 -25.67
N LEU A 120 13.84 24.64 -26.51
CA LEU A 120 13.40 24.85 -27.89
C LEU A 120 11.88 24.81 -27.91
N ALA A 121 11.24 25.75 -28.64
CA ALA A 121 9.78 25.82 -28.70
C ALA A 121 9.31 25.55 -30.13
N ILE A 122 8.33 24.69 -30.26
CA ILE A 122 7.56 24.48 -31.49
C ILE A 122 6.18 25.06 -31.23
N TRP A 123 5.86 26.13 -31.97
CA TRP A 123 4.56 26.76 -31.86
C TRP A 123 3.56 26.09 -32.80
N LEU A 124 2.41 25.73 -32.28
CA LEU A 124 1.32 25.13 -33.03
C LEU A 124 0.24 26.21 -33.19
N PRO A 125 0.24 26.96 -34.30
CA PRO A 125 -0.57 28.20 -34.42
C PRO A 125 -2.07 27.91 -34.50
N ASN A 126 -2.83 28.85 -33.92
CA ASN A 126 -4.28 28.99 -34.08
C ASN A 126 -4.58 30.24 -34.92
N ASP A 127 -5.79 30.78 -34.86
CA ASP A 127 -6.23 31.89 -35.70
C ASP A 127 -5.64 33.27 -35.31
N HIS A 128 -4.85 33.35 -34.22
CA HIS A 128 -4.24 34.60 -33.73
C HIS A 128 -2.71 34.62 -33.95
N GLY A 129 -2.27 34.34 -35.15
CA GLY A 129 -0.87 34.06 -35.46
C GLY A 129 0.14 35.17 -35.19
N ASP A 130 -0.06 36.38 -35.74
CA ASP A 130 0.97 37.44 -35.77
C ASP A 130 1.35 37.95 -34.37
N GLU A 131 0.36 38.26 -33.54
CA GLU A 131 0.59 38.78 -32.19
C GLU A 131 1.32 37.74 -31.31
N GLN A 132 0.90 36.49 -31.41
CA GLN A 132 1.52 35.42 -30.66
C GLN A 132 2.96 35.21 -31.12
N ALA A 133 3.23 35.26 -32.43
CA ALA A 133 4.56 35.00 -32.97
C ALA A 133 5.58 36.04 -32.52
N ALA A 134 5.20 37.31 -32.49
CA ALA A 134 6.11 38.40 -32.08
C ALA A 134 6.53 38.20 -30.62
N TRP A 135 5.56 37.92 -29.76
CA TRP A 135 5.80 37.68 -28.34
C TRP A 135 6.65 36.43 -28.14
N LEU A 136 6.36 35.33 -28.84
CA LEU A 136 7.12 34.05 -28.71
C LEU A 136 8.57 34.23 -29.18
N ARG A 137 8.82 35.01 -30.27
CA ARG A 137 10.20 35.25 -30.74
C ARG A 137 11.03 35.98 -29.70
N GLU A 138 10.41 36.90 -28.95
CA GLU A 138 11.06 37.61 -27.85
C GLU A 138 11.45 36.63 -26.74
N ARG A 139 10.57 35.63 -26.46
CA ARG A 139 10.79 34.68 -25.40
C ARG A 139 11.78 33.56 -25.77
N PHE A 140 11.81 33.17 -27.05
CA PHE A 140 12.65 32.08 -27.57
C PHE A 140 13.55 32.55 -28.73
N PRO A 141 14.48 33.50 -28.52
CA PRO A 141 15.31 34.00 -29.59
C PRO A 141 16.16 32.88 -30.22
N GLN A 142 16.00 32.66 -31.54
CA GLN A 142 16.66 31.63 -32.34
C GLN A 142 16.35 30.18 -31.87
N ARG A 143 15.26 30.04 -31.09
CA ARG A 143 14.83 28.75 -30.52
C ARG A 143 13.34 28.51 -30.73
N LEU A 144 12.75 29.11 -31.80
CA LEU A 144 11.32 29.01 -32.11
C LEU A 144 11.12 28.45 -33.51
N TRP A 145 10.27 27.44 -33.64
CA TRP A 145 9.83 26.87 -34.91
C TRP A 145 8.32 26.95 -35.02
N LEU A 146 7.83 26.95 -36.28
CA LEU A 146 6.41 26.85 -36.58
C LEU A 146 6.12 25.38 -36.89
N GLY A 147 5.30 24.73 -36.10
CA GLY A 147 4.94 23.30 -36.25
C GLY A 147 3.86 23.12 -37.32
N VAL A 148 4.08 22.14 -38.20
CA VAL A 148 3.14 21.80 -39.27
C VAL A 148 2.65 20.36 -38.99
N GLU A 149 1.38 20.22 -38.72
CA GLU A 149 0.74 18.92 -38.40
C GLU A 149 -0.32 18.60 -39.47
N LEU A 150 -0.07 17.55 -40.26
CA LEU A 150 -0.95 17.12 -41.35
C LEU A 150 -1.37 15.65 -41.12
N HIS A 151 -2.68 15.38 -41.21
CA HIS A 151 -3.25 14.08 -40.89
C HIS A 151 -4.17 13.56 -42.00
N ARG A 152 -3.84 13.85 -43.28
CA ARG A 152 -4.60 13.45 -44.44
C ARG A 152 -6.05 13.92 -44.37
N GLY A 153 -6.23 15.14 -43.90
CA GLY A 153 -7.49 15.87 -43.95
C GLY A 153 -7.77 16.42 -45.34
N ALA A 154 -9.04 16.65 -45.66
CA ALA A 154 -9.46 17.15 -46.97
C ALA A 154 -8.85 18.53 -47.28
N ASP A 155 -8.54 19.33 -46.25
CA ASP A 155 -8.00 20.69 -46.35
C ASP A 155 -6.49 20.79 -46.09
N ASP A 156 -5.78 19.66 -46.05
CA ASP A 156 -4.35 19.61 -45.68
C ASP A 156 -3.48 20.44 -46.64
N ASP A 157 -3.75 20.41 -47.96
CA ASP A 157 -2.98 21.18 -48.91
C ASP A 157 -3.12 22.69 -48.65
N ALA A 158 -4.36 23.15 -48.44
CA ALA A 158 -4.63 24.58 -48.14
C ALA A 158 -4.02 24.95 -46.77
N ARG A 159 -4.10 24.07 -45.79
CA ARG A 159 -3.50 24.29 -44.47
C ARG A 159 -1.98 24.37 -44.55
N LEU A 160 -1.35 23.50 -45.33
CA LEU A 160 0.10 23.52 -45.54
C LEU A 160 0.53 24.86 -46.20
N ASP A 161 -0.16 25.28 -47.29
CA ASP A 161 0.15 26.54 -47.97
C ASP A 161 0.02 27.74 -47.02
N LYS A 162 -1.06 27.79 -46.22
CA LYS A 162 -1.28 28.84 -45.22
C LYS A 162 -0.15 28.89 -44.19
N LEU A 163 0.26 27.73 -43.66
CA LEU A 163 1.29 27.61 -42.60
C LEU A 163 2.66 27.97 -43.18
N LEU A 164 3.00 27.57 -44.41
CA LEU A 164 4.26 27.92 -45.06
C LEU A 164 4.34 29.43 -45.37
N ALA A 165 3.22 30.03 -45.82
CA ALA A 165 3.13 31.48 -46.03
C ALA A 165 3.33 32.25 -44.71
N LEU A 166 2.67 31.76 -43.62
CA LEU A 166 2.82 32.35 -42.27
C LEU A 166 4.28 32.22 -41.78
N ALA A 167 4.90 31.05 -41.94
CA ALA A 167 6.30 30.83 -41.55
C ALA A 167 7.26 31.79 -42.29
N SER A 168 7.03 31.97 -43.60
CA SER A 168 7.81 32.89 -44.42
C SER A 168 7.62 34.36 -43.97
N HIS A 169 6.38 34.75 -43.77
CA HIS A 169 6.03 36.11 -43.32
C HIS A 169 6.68 36.44 -41.97
N LEU A 170 6.64 35.49 -41.05
CA LEU A 170 7.18 35.65 -39.68
C LEU A 170 8.69 35.34 -39.60
N ARG A 171 9.28 34.84 -40.66
CA ARG A 171 10.69 34.39 -40.71
C ARG A 171 10.97 33.33 -39.62
N LEU A 172 10.07 32.37 -39.49
CA LEU A 172 10.25 31.22 -38.58
C LEU A 172 10.50 29.96 -39.43
N PRO A 173 11.42 29.08 -39.03
CA PRO A 173 11.59 27.80 -39.73
C PRO A 173 10.38 26.90 -39.47
N PRO A 174 9.72 26.40 -40.51
CA PRO A 174 8.65 25.42 -40.32
C PRO A 174 9.24 24.02 -40.11
N VAL A 175 8.55 23.19 -39.32
CA VAL A 175 9.00 21.82 -39.00
C VAL A 175 7.80 20.87 -38.95
N ALA A 176 8.00 19.65 -39.48
CA ALA A 176 6.96 18.60 -39.44
C ALA A 176 6.80 18.05 -38.03
N CYS A 177 5.54 17.89 -37.62
CA CYS A 177 5.18 17.27 -36.35
C CYS A 177 4.00 16.31 -36.60
N GLY A 178 3.98 15.19 -35.87
CA GLY A 178 2.94 14.18 -36.07
C GLY A 178 1.75 14.27 -35.12
N ASP A 179 1.88 14.95 -33.99
CA ASP A 179 0.86 14.94 -32.95
C ASP A 179 0.42 13.49 -32.71
N VAL A 180 1.41 12.64 -32.43
CA VAL A 180 1.23 11.19 -32.30
C VAL A 180 0.57 10.85 -30.96
N HIS A 181 -0.49 10.03 -30.99
CA HIS A 181 -1.20 9.59 -29.79
C HIS A 181 -1.16 8.06 -29.64
N MET A 182 -0.62 7.34 -30.63
CA MET A 182 -0.57 5.88 -30.63
C MET A 182 0.59 5.38 -31.49
N HIS A 183 1.09 4.18 -31.18
CA HIS A 183 2.25 3.64 -31.91
C HIS A 183 1.88 3.12 -33.29
N ALA A 184 0.65 2.64 -33.47
CA ALA A 184 0.18 2.04 -34.72
C ALA A 184 -1.28 2.39 -34.96
N ARG A 185 -1.69 2.44 -36.22
CA ARG A 185 -3.07 2.79 -36.63
C ARG A 185 -4.10 1.89 -35.98
N GLY A 186 -3.79 0.60 -35.78
CA GLY A 186 -4.70 -0.37 -35.16
C GLY A 186 -5.14 -0.01 -33.75
N ARG A 187 -4.41 0.89 -33.05
CA ARG A 187 -4.74 1.33 -31.69
C ARG A 187 -5.86 2.39 -31.66
N ARG A 188 -6.38 2.79 -32.84
CA ARG A 188 -7.42 3.83 -32.93
C ARG A 188 -8.68 3.54 -32.12
N ALA A 189 -9.13 2.26 -32.11
CA ALA A 189 -10.33 1.91 -31.36
C ALA A 189 -10.16 2.23 -29.86
N LEU A 190 -8.98 1.92 -29.30
CA LEU A 190 -8.66 2.28 -27.91
C LEU A 190 -8.56 3.80 -27.74
N GLN A 191 -7.94 4.51 -28.69
CA GLN A 191 -7.84 5.97 -28.66
C GLN A 191 -9.22 6.62 -28.58
N ASP A 192 -10.16 6.17 -29.43
CA ASP A 192 -11.54 6.68 -29.45
C ASP A 192 -12.25 6.37 -28.13
N CYS A 193 -12.09 5.13 -27.62
CA CYS A 193 -12.66 4.72 -26.33
C CYS A 193 -12.13 5.59 -25.18
N MET A 194 -10.82 5.84 -25.12
CA MET A 194 -10.21 6.66 -24.08
C MET A 194 -10.69 8.11 -24.16
N THR A 195 -10.87 8.64 -25.37
CA THR A 195 -11.44 9.98 -25.58
C THR A 195 -12.86 10.09 -25.03
N ALA A 196 -13.67 9.05 -25.25
CA ALA A 196 -15.02 8.96 -24.71
C ALA A 196 -15.00 8.91 -23.18
N ILE A 197 -14.12 8.08 -22.60
CA ILE A 197 -13.96 7.96 -21.14
C ILE A 197 -13.59 9.35 -20.55
N ARG A 198 -12.64 10.05 -21.15
CA ARG A 198 -12.17 11.37 -20.67
C ARG A 198 -13.31 12.40 -20.67
N ASN A 199 -14.19 12.34 -21.65
CA ASN A 199 -15.30 13.30 -21.80
C ASN A 199 -16.60 12.82 -21.14
N HIS A 200 -16.59 11.64 -20.50
CA HIS A 200 -17.75 11.04 -19.82
C HIS A 200 -18.96 10.87 -20.76
N LEU A 201 -18.68 10.48 -21.99
CA LEU A 201 -19.69 10.26 -23.04
C LEU A 201 -19.52 8.85 -23.64
N PRO A 202 -20.59 8.24 -24.15
CA PRO A 202 -20.38 7.07 -25.03
C PRO A 202 -19.75 7.50 -26.35
N VAL A 203 -19.01 6.60 -26.98
CA VAL A 203 -18.32 6.87 -28.27
C VAL A 203 -19.32 7.40 -29.31
N SER A 204 -20.53 6.89 -29.33
CA SER A 204 -21.58 7.31 -30.28
C SER A 204 -21.97 8.78 -30.14
N GLU A 205 -21.72 9.40 -28.99
CA GLU A 205 -22.03 10.81 -28.73
C GLU A 205 -20.77 11.68 -28.66
N ALA A 206 -19.58 11.09 -28.74
CA ALA A 206 -18.30 11.77 -28.54
C ALA A 206 -17.73 12.36 -29.85
N GLY A 207 -18.46 12.37 -30.93
CA GLY A 207 -17.97 12.73 -32.26
C GLY A 207 -17.22 14.05 -32.35
N ALA A 208 -17.65 15.06 -31.58
CA ALA A 208 -16.97 16.38 -31.56
C ALA A 208 -15.55 16.31 -30.98
N TYR A 209 -15.23 15.27 -30.20
CA TYR A 209 -13.94 15.10 -29.51
C TYR A 209 -13.05 14.06 -30.18
N LEU A 210 -13.61 13.23 -31.05
CA LEU A 210 -12.86 12.17 -31.74
C LEU A 210 -12.06 12.74 -32.92
N PHE A 211 -10.89 12.16 -33.17
CA PHE A 211 -10.14 12.50 -34.38
C PHE A 211 -10.86 11.93 -35.61
N PRO A 212 -10.84 12.67 -36.74
CA PRO A 212 -11.59 12.22 -37.93
C PRO A 212 -11.05 10.96 -38.59
N ASN A 213 -9.76 10.61 -38.31
CA ASN A 213 -9.14 9.42 -38.88
C ASN A 213 -8.08 8.85 -37.92
N GLY A 214 -7.40 7.79 -38.34
CA GLY A 214 -6.36 7.12 -37.55
C GLY A 214 -4.94 7.54 -37.86
N GLU A 215 -4.71 8.77 -38.35
CA GLU A 215 -3.38 9.21 -38.79
C GLU A 215 -2.43 9.64 -37.67
N ARG A 216 -2.92 9.77 -36.44
CA ARG A 216 -2.05 10.19 -35.32
C ARG A 216 -1.29 9.01 -34.72
N HIS A 217 -0.58 8.28 -35.58
CA HIS A 217 0.28 7.15 -35.22
C HIS A 217 1.69 7.39 -35.75
N LEU A 218 2.66 6.61 -35.32
CA LEU A 218 4.02 6.63 -35.88
C LEU A 218 3.94 6.07 -37.29
N ARG A 219 4.18 6.94 -38.29
CA ARG A 219 3.96 6.65 -39.70
C ARG A 219 5.26 6.18 -40.36
N PRO A 220 5.19 5.25 -41.35
CA PRO A 220 6.39 4.89 -42.14
C PRO A 220 7.01 6.10 -42.83
N LEU A 221 8.33 6.06 -43.06
CA LEU A 221 9.05 7.16 -43.65
C LEU A 221 8.51 7.51 -45.04
N GLU A 222 8.14 6.50 -45.81
CA GLU A 222 7.56 6.70 -47.15
C GLU A 222 6.22 7.48 -47.10
N ALA A 223 5.41 7.17 -46.10
CA ALA A 223 4.14 7.88 -45.91
C ALA A 223 4.39 9.36 -45.53
N LEU A 224 5.38 9.59 -44.65
CA LEU A 224 5.75 10.96 -44.24
C LEU A 224 6.27 11.79 -45.43
N GLN A 225 7.06 11.17 -46.32
CA GLN A 225 7.57 11.81 -47.54
C GLN A 225 6.43 12.20 -48.49
N GLY A 226 5.36 11.43 -48.51
CA GLY A 226 4.17 11.75 -49.30
C GLY A 226 3.26 12.78 -48.69
N ILE A 227 3.46 13.13 -47.41
CA ILE A 227 2.60 14.09 -46.69
C ILE A 227 3.29 15.46 -46.55
N TYR A 228 4.57 15.46 -46.17
CA TYR A 228 5.30 16.66 -45.81
C TYR A 228 6.36 17.02 -46.88
N PRO A 229 6.58 18.29 -47.16
CA PRO A 229 7.77 18.70 -47.91
C PRO A 229 9.06 18.21 -47.24
N GLN A 230 10.05 17.78 -48.04
CA GLN A 230 11.32 17.22 -47.57
C GLN A 230 12.04 18.19 -46.61
N ALA A 231 11.97 19.49 -46.84
CA ALA A 231 12.61 20.51 -46.00
C ALA A 231 12.08 20.46 -44.55
N LEU A 232 10.76 20.20 -44.37
CA LEU A 232 10.15 20.14 -43.04
C LEU A 232 10.58 18.86 -42.30
N LEU A 233 10.76 17.76 -43.04
CA LEU A 233 11.23 16.50 -42.45
C LEU A 233 12.72 16.65 -42.05
N ALA A 234 13.53 17.27 -42.90
CA ALA A 234 14.95 17.52 -42.62
C ALA A 234 15.16 18.41 -41.39
N GLU A 235 14.26 19.36 -41.20
CA GLU A 235 14.33 20.31 -40.05
C GLU A 235 14.18 19.58 -38.73
N THR A 236 13.41 18.45 -38.69
CA THR A 236 13.26 17.65 -37.46
C THR A 236 14.64 17.13 -36.99
N LEU A 237 15.51 16.77 -37.92
CA LEU A 237 16.84 16.24 -37.59
C LEU A 237 17.75 17.31 -36.97
N LYS A 238 17.64 18.57 -37.48
CA LYS A 238 18.40 19.68 -36.90
C LYS A 238 18.03 19.92 -35.45
N ILE A 239 16.73 19.85 -35.14
CA ILE A 239 16.24 19.98 -33.76
C ILE A 239 16.75 18.82 -32.92
N ALA A 240 16.65 17.58 -33.43
CA ALA A 240 17.12 16.38 -32.72
C ALA A 240 18.61 16.45 -32.40
N GLU A 241 19.42 16.96 -33.31
CA GLU A 241 20.88 17.13 -33.12
C GLU A 241 21.21 18.15 -32.02
N ARG A 242 20.35 19.17 -31.84
CA ARG A 242 20.50 20.15 -30.76
C ARG A 242 20.12 19.56 -29.39
N CYS A 243 19.17 18.66 -29.33
CA CYS A 243 18.62 18.09 -28.05
C CYS A 243 19.57 17.01 -27.53
N ARG A 244 20.50 17.41 -26.69
CA ARG A 244 21.55 16.54 -26.14
C ARG A 244 21.37 16.19 -24.67
N PHE A 245 20.27 16.63 -24.05
CA PHE A 245 20.01 16.31 -22.66
C PHE A 245 19.74 14.80 -22.49
N ASP A 246 20.30 14.22 -21.42
CA ASP A 246 20.07 12.84 -21.02
C ASP A 246 19.84 12.81 -19.50
N LEU A 247 18.94 11.95 -19.05
CA LEU A 247 18.64 11.83 -17.62
C LEU A 247 19.86 11.41 -16.76
N GLU A 248 20.87 10.81 -17.35
CA GLU A 248 22.15 10.52 -16.66
C GLU A 248 22.85 11.77 -16.14
N GLN A 249 22.54 12.94 -16.70
CA GLN A 249 23.14 14.20 -16.28
C GLN A 249 22.56 14.74 -14.96
N LEU A 250 21.45 14.15 -14.48
CA LEU A 250 20.84 14.57 -13.22
C LEU A 250 21.74 14.15 -12.05
N LYS A 251 22.04 15.10 -11.17
CA LYS A 251 22.85 14.88 -9.96
C LYS A 251 21.98 15.16 -8.74
N TYR A 252 22.01 14.25 -7.80
CA TYR A 252 21.15 14.28 -6.62
C TYR A 252 21.99 14.21 -5.35
N GLN A 253 21.70 15.08 -4.38
CA GLN A 253 22.38 15.12 -3.09
C GLN A 253 21.40 15.39 -1.96
N TYR A 254 21.60 14.75 -0.82
CA TYR A 254 20.87 15.03 0.40
C TYR A 254 21.37 16.29 1.07
N PRO A 255 20.52 16.98 1.85
CA PRO A 255 20.93 18.22 2.54
C PRO A 255 22.14 18.04 3.46
N ARG A 256 23.07 18.98 3.44
CA ARG A 256 24.28 18.98 4.25
C ARG A 256 24.19 19.86 5.49
N GLU A 257 23.13 20.66 5.62
CA GLU A 257 22.95 21.62 6.71
C GLU A 257 22.78 20.99 8.09
N LEU A 258 22.58 19.66 8.16
CA LEU A 258 22.50 18.91 9.41
C LEU A 258 23.85 18.74 10.08
N VAL A 259 24.95 19.02 9.36
CA VAL A 259 26.30 18.85 9.88
C VAL A 259 26.75 20.15 10.58
N PRO A 260 27.10 20.09 11.88
CA PRO A 260 27.56 21.29 12.59
C PRO A 260 28.92 21.81 12.08
N ALA A 261 29.20 23.07 12.38
CA ALA A 261 30.50 23.66 12.09
C ALA A 261 31.61 22.86 12.75
N GLY A 262 32.69 22.59 12.03
CA GLY A 262 33.83 21.82 12.53
C GLY A 262 33.76 20.33 12.19
N HIS A 263 32.67 19.87 11.59
CA HIS A 263 32.53 18.50 11.12
C HIS A 263 32.24 18.47 9.62
N ASP A 264 32.64 17.38 8.98
CA ASP A 264 32.12 17.00 7.66
C ASP A 264 31.04 15.90 7.86
N PRO A 265 30.30 15.51 6.82
CA PRO A 265 29.28 14.47 7.00
C PRO A 265 29.80 13.16 7.58
N ALA A 266 30.97 12.71 7.15
CA ALA A 266 31.56 11.45 7.65
C ALA A 266 31.92 11.52 9.14
N SER A 267 32.58 12.62 9.57
CA SER A 267 32.95 12.79 10.97
C SER A 267 31.72 12.99 11.85
N TRP A 268 30.69 13.68 11.37
CA TRP A 268 29.46 13.87 12.12
C TRP A 268 28.67 12.56 12.27
N LEU A 269 28.59 11.77 11.19
CA LEU A 269 27.95 10.44 11.24
C LEU A 269 28.68 9.55 12.24
N ARG A 270 30.01 9.54 12.22
CA ARG A 270 30.82 8.78 13.19
C ARG A 270 30.53 9.25 14.62
N HIS A 271 30.49 10.56 14.84
CA HIS A 271 30.23 11.13 16.16
C HIS A 271 28.86 10.66 16.69
N LEU A 272 27.82 10.76 15.88
CA LEU A 272 26.46 10.31 16.28
C LEU A 272 26.42 8.80 16.50
N THR A 273 27.15 8.02 15.70
CA THR A 273 27.26 6.57 15.86
C THR A 273 27.93 6.22 17.19
N GLU A 274 29.02 6.91 17.56
CA GLU A 274 29.71 6.68 18.86
C GLU A 274 28.78 7.03 20.03
N GLN A 275 28.04 8.13 19.94
CA GLN A 275 27.03 8.48 20.96
C GLN A 275 25.97 7.36 21.05
N GLY A 276 25.56 6.82 19.92
CA GLY A 276 24.58 5.74 19.86
C GLY A 276 25.12 4.45 20.47
N ILE A 277 26.41 4.12 20.23
CA ILE A 277 27.06 2.95 20.83
C ILE A 277 27.02 3.07 22.36
N ALA A 278 27.35 4.24 22.89
CA ALA A 278 27.32 4.47 24.34
C ALA A 278 25.93 4.30 24.94
N ARG A 279 24.87 4.69 24.20
CA ARG A 279 23.49 4.52 24.67
C ARG A 279 23.02 3.05 24.58
N ARG A 280 23.34 2.36 23.46
CA ARG A 280 22.88 1.00 23.20
C ARG A 280 23.62 -0.05 24.03
N TRP A 281 24.91 0.18 24.25
CA TRP A 281 25.75 -0.76 24.98
C TRP A 281 26.52 0.00 26.12
N PRO A 282 25.81 0.30 27.23
CA PRO A 282 26.42 1.05 28.33
C PRO A 282 27.67 0.38 28.91
N ASN A 283 27.77 -0.96 28.79
CA ASN A 283 28.91 -1.74 29.26
C ASN A 283 29.95 -2.04 28.15
N GLY A 284 29.81 -1.36 27.01
CA GLY A 284 30.66 -1.52 25.84
C GLY A 284 30.12 -2.51 24.82
N ALA A 285 30.28 -2.19 23.52
CA ALA A 285 29.89 -3.05 22.41
C ALA A 285 30.92 -4.18 22.21
N SER A 286 30.46 -5.34 21.77
CA SER A 286 31.34 -6.48 21.47
C SER A 286 32.32 -6.13 20.34
N ALA A 287 33.45 -6.85 20.29
CA ALA A 287 34.46 -6.69 19.22
C ALA A 287 33.84 -6.95 17.84
N LYS A 288 32.93 -7.91 17.77
CA LYS A 288 32.19 -8.25 16.52
C LYS A 288 31.36 -7.03 16.04
N VAL A 289 30.61 -6.42 16.92
CA VAL A 289 29.78 -5.24 16.59
C VAL A 289 30.66 -4.05 16.22
N ARG A 290 31.72 -3.79 16.97
CA ARG A 290 32.66 -2.70 16.67
C ARG A 290 33.25 -2.86 15.27
N LYS A 291 33.71 -4.06 14.92
CA LYS A 291 34.29 -4.36 13.59
C LYS A 291 33.25 -4.12 12.49
N GLN A 292 32.02 -4.58 12.72
CA GLN A 292 30.94 -4.38 11.77
C GLN A 292 30.65 -2.90 11.55
N ILE A 293 30.55 -2.11 12.63
CA ILE A 293 30.28 -0.66 12.54
C ILE A 293 31.37 0.05 11.75
N GLU A 294 32.67 -0.27 12.01
CA GLU A 294 33.80 0.33 11.26
C GLU A 294 33.69 0.03 9.78
N ARG A 295 33.43 -1.23 9.43
CA ARG A 295 33.25 -1.65 8.02
C ARG A 295 32.07 -0.92 7.37
N GLU A 296 30.96 -0.78 8.10
CA GLU A 296 29.78 -0.09 7.58
C GLU A 296 30.06 1.39 7.34
N LEU A 297 30.72 2.06 8.30
CA LEU A 297 31.06 3.50 8.18
C LEU A 297 32.02 3.74 7.01
N GLU A 298 32.98 2.85 6.82
CA GLU A 298 33.93 2.93 5.68
C GLU A 298 33.16 2.83 4.36
N LEU A 299 32.25 1.88 4.25
CA LEU A 299 31.47 1.66 3.02
C LEU A 299 30.50 2.81 2.76
N ILE A 300 29.84 3.34 3.80
CA ILE A 300 28.94 4.51 3.67
C ILE A 300 29.74 5.71 3.14
N ALA A 301 30.93 5.93 3.66
CA ALA A 301 31.82 7.05 3.24
C ALA A 301 32.29 6.86 1.80
N GLU A 302 32.71 5.63 1.44
CA GLU A 302 33.17 5.31 0.09
C GLU A 302 32.09 5.56 -0.95
N LEU A 303 30.82 5.24 -0.64
CA LEU A 303 29.68 5.40 -1.54
C LEU A 303 28.99 6.77 -1.42
N GLY A 304 29.37 7.60 -0.46
CA GLY A 304 28.89 8.97 -0.32
C GLY A 304 27.45 9.09 0.22
N TYR A 305 27.03 8.17 1.08
CA TYR A 305 25.65 8.16 1.62
C TYR A 305 25.52 8.73 3.02
N GLU A 306 26.53 9.39 3.55
CA GLU A 306 26.52 9.94 4.90
C GLU A 306 25.33 10.89 5.13
N SER A 307 25.10 11.81 4.20
CA SER A 307 24.00 12.77 4.32
C SER A 307 22.62 12.11 4.33
N TYR A 308 22.46 10.99 3.61
CA TYR A 308 21.24 10.21 3.64
C TYR A 308 21.00 9.61 5.04
N PHE A 309 22.01 8.96 5.61
CA PHE A 309 21.90 8.40 6.97
C PHE A 309 21.63 9.50 8.00
N LEU A 310 22.26 10.65 7.86
CA LEU A 310 22.05 11.79 8.76
C LEU A 310 20.62 12.34 8.65
N THR A 311 20.07 12.38 7.44
CA THR A 311 18.68 12.84 7.22
C THR A 311 17.68 11.88 7.89
N VAL A 312 17.87 10.58 7.73
CA VAL A 312 17.00 9.59 8.37
C VAL A 312 17.13 9.67 9.89
N GLN A 313 18.35 9.82 10.40
CA GLN A 313 18.62 9.97 11.85
C GLN A 313 17.92 11.22 12.41
N ASP A 314 17.94 12.33 11.68
CA ASP A 314 17.25 13.57 12.07
C ASP A 314 15.74 13.35 12.24
N ILE A 315 15.12 12.66 11.27
CA ILE A 315 13.67 12.37 11.30
C ILE A 315 13.35 11.47 12.50
N VAL A 316 14.14 10.42 12.71
CA VAL A 316 13.95 9.47 13.82
C VAL A 316 14.16 10.19 15.17
N ALA A 317 15.18 11.04 15.26
CA ALA A 317 15.45 11.81 16.48
C ALA A 317 14.29 12.74 16.84
N PHE A 318 13.68 13.38 15.83
CA PHE A 318 12.48 14.19 16.05
C PHE A 318 11.36 13.33 16.65
N ALA A 319 11.08 12.17 16.03
CA ALA A 319 10.00 11.29 16.49
C ALA A 319 10.25 10.83 17.93
N ARG A 320 11.46 10.40 18.25
CA ARG A 320 11.81 9.95 19.60
C ARG A 320 11.73 11.09 20.62
N GLY A 321 12.14 12.28 20.23
CA GLY A 321 12.01 13.48 21.07
C GLY A 321 10.56 13.82 21.41
N ARG A 322 9.64 13.51 20.51
CA ARG A 322 8.18 13.67 20.70
C ARG A 322 7.52 12.44 21.31
N LYS A 323 8.33 11.41 21.67
CA LYS A 323 7.84 10.14 22.22
C LYS A 323 6.91 9.39 21.25
N ILE A 324 7.16 9.52 19.94
CA ILE A 324 6.49 8.76 18.89
C ILE A 324 7.29 7.47 18.69
N LEU A 325 6.65 6.31 18.82
CA LEU A 325 7.33 5.03 18.58
C LEU A 325 7.64 4.90 17.10
N CYS A 326 8.84 4.42 16.79
CA CYS A 326 9.28 4.18 15.43
C CYS A 326 10.26 3.01 15.39
N GLN A 327 10.35 2.39 14.20
CA GLN A 327 11.25 1.25 14.00
C GLN A 327 11.63 1.16 12.53
N GLY A 328 12.92 1.18 12.25
CA GLY A 328 13.44 0.85 10.93
C GLY A 328 13.19 -0.62 10.60
N ARG A 329 12.80 -0.91 9.37
CA ARG A 329 12.51 -2.27 8.93
C ARG A 329 13.19 -2.58 7.59
N GLY A 330 12.98 -3.81 7.12
CA GLY A 330 13.56 -4.25 5.87
C GLY A 330 15.07 -4.30 5.92
N SER A 331 15.73 -3.88 4.86
CA SER A 331 17.18 -4.00 4.73
C SER A 331 17.97 -3.16 5.74
N ALA A 332 17.39 -2.07 6.24
CA ALA A 332 18.03 -1.23 7.28
C ALA A 332 18.28 -2.00 8.59
N ALA A 333 17.48 -3.04 8.86
CA ALA A 333 17.65 -3.89 10.03
C ALA A 333 18.96 -4.68 9.99
N ASN A 334 19.61 -4.79 8.82
CA ASN A 334 20.92 -5.46 8.67
C ASN A 334 22.08 -4.59 9.15
N SER A 335 21.83 -3.33 9.50
CA SER A 335 22.88 -2.34 9.77
C SER A 335 23.07 -2.11 11.27
N ALA A 336 24.30 -2.33 11.76
CA ALA A 336 24.70 -1.99 13.12
C ALA A 336 24.78 -0.47 13.32
N VAL A 337 25.13 0.28 12.28
CA VAL A 337 25.12 1.76 12.32
C VAL A 337 23.68 2.25 12.50
N CYS A 338 22.71 1.68 11.78
CA CYS A 338 21.28 2.04 11.95
C CYS A 338 20.81 1.74 13.38
N PHE A 339 21.24 0.63 13.96
CA PHE A 339 20.91 0.30 15.36
C PHE A 339 21.50 1.33 16.32
N ALA A 340 22.78 1.67 16.15
CA ALA A 340 23.47 2.68 17.00
C ALA A 340 22.79 4.06 16.88
N LEU A 341 22.38 4.45 15.67
CA LEU A 341 21.72 5.74 15.43
C LEU A 341 20.27 5.78 15.94
N GLY A 342 19.72 4.66 16.38
CA GLY A 342 18.33 4.58 16.84
C GLY A 342 17.31 4.39 15.73
N ILE A 343 17.75 4.13 14.51
CA ILE A 343 16.86 3.94 13.36
C ILE A 343 16.13 2.59 13.45
N THR A 344 16.84 1.53 13.83
CA THR A 344 16.25 0.20 14.02
C THR A 344 16.39 -0.25 15.46
N GLU A 345 15.51 -1.17 15.89
CA GLU A 345 15.54 -1.73 17.25
C GLU A 345 16.12 -3.17 17.27
N LEU A 346 16.61 -3.66 16.15
CA LEU A 346 17.13 -5.03 16.03
C LEU A 346 18.62 -5.06 16.36
N ASP A 347 18.94 -5.71 17.48
CA ASP A 347 20.31 -5.74 18.03
C ASP A 347 21.22 -6.65 17.18
N PRO A 348 22.30 -6.13 16.60
CA PRO A 348 23.22 -6.91 15.78
C PRO A 348 23.98 -8.00 16.55
N ASP A 349 24.06 -7.93 17.89
CA ASP A 349 24.64 -9.01 18.70
C ASP A 349 23.73 -10.24 18.75
N ARG A 350 22.43 -10.06 18.54
CA ARG A 350 21.42 -11.14 18.60
C ARG A 350 21.10 -11.74 17.23
N THR A 351 21.54 -11.09 16.15
CA THR A 351 21.23 -11.50 14.79
C THR A 351 22.46 -11.48 13.91
N ASN A 352 22.57 -12.44 13.00
CA ASN A 352 23.64 -12.50 11.99
C ASN A 352 23.06 -12.15 10.62
N LEU A 353 22.68 -10.90 10.43
CA LEU A 353 22.09 -10.44 9.19
C LEU A 353 23.19 -9.95 8.22
N LEU A 354 22.95 -10.14 6.95
CA LEU A 354 23.91 -9.81 5.88
C LEU A 354 23.79 -8.31 5.52
N PHE A 355 24.78 -7.50 5.92
CA PHE A 355 24.79 -6.06 5.63
C PHE A 355 24.80 -5.77 4.14
N GLU A 356 25.49 -6.60 3.35
CA GLU A 356 25.61 -6.44 1.90
C GLU A 356 24.26 -6.42 1.18
N ARG A 357 23.24 -6.96 1.79
CA ARG A 357 21.88 -6.84 1.27
C ARG A 357 21.35 -5.40 1.35
N PHE A 358 21.81 -4.63 2.32
CA PHE A 358 21.42 -3.23 2.50
C PHE A 358 22.28 -2.30 1.64
N LEU A 359 23.59 -2.55 1.63
CA LEU A 359 24.55 -1.69 0.93
C LEU A 359 25.79 -2.50 0.54
N SER A 360 26.23 -2.40 -0.71
CA SER A 360 27.45 -3.07 -1.20
C SER A 360 28.09 -2.27 -2.33
N ARG A 361 29.39 -2.51 -2.57
CA ARG A 361 30.14 -1.86 -3.64
C ARG A 361 29.60 -2.21 -5.01
N GLU A 362 29.20 -3.46 -5.22
CA GLU A 362 28.72 -3.96 -6.51
C GLU A 362 27.26 -3.59 -6.77
N ARG A 363 26.54 -3.21 -5.75
CA ARG A 363 25.13 -2.84 -5.89
C ARG A 363 25.03 -1.42 -6.46
N ASN A 364 24.52 -1.32 -7.67
CA ASN A 364 24.34 -0.03 -8.35
C ASN A 364 22.96 0.57 -8.06
N GLU A 365 22.51 0.38 -6.82
CA GLU A 365 21.22 0.91 -6.33
C GLU A 365 21.46 1.60 -4.98
N PRO A 366 20.71 2.69 -4.72
CA PRO A 366 20.82 3.37 -3.43
C PRO A 366 20.24 2.50 -2.31
N PRO A 367 20.67 2.72 -1.06
CA PRO A 367 20.05 2.04 0.08
C PRO A 367 18.61 2.52 0.27
N ASP A 368 17.78 1.64 0.80
CA ASP A 368 16.37 1.92 1.05
C ASP A 368 16.11 1.77 2.55
N ILE A 369 15.85 2.87 3.24
CA ILE A 369 15.55 2.87 4.67
C ILE A 369 14.05 3.15 4.86
N ASP A 370 13.33 2.13 5.27
CA ASP A 370 11.92 2.22 5.65
C ASP A 370 11.83 2.39 7.15
N VAL A 371 11.05 3.36 7.61
CA VAL A 371 10.80 3.55 9.04
C VAL A 371 9.29 3.53 9.28
N ASP A 372 8.85 2.62 10.14
CA ASP A 372 7.46 2.59 10.61
C ASP A 372 7.31 3.53 11.79
N PHE A 373 6.28 4.36 11.75
CA PHE A 373 5.88 5.26 12.83
C PHE A 373 4.47 4.89 13.31
N GLU A 374 4.11 5.33 14.51
CA GLU A 374 2.74 5.20 14.99
C GLU A 374 1.75 5.77 13.97
N HIS A 375 0.75 4.99 13.61
CA HIS A 375 -0.21 5.37 12.57
C HIS A 375 -0.84 6.74 12.83
N GLU A 376 -1.29 6.99 14.06
CA GLU A 376 -2.00 8.22 14.40
C GLU A 376 -1.10 9.45 14.44
N ARG A 377 0.19 9.26 14.70
CA ARG A 377 1.13 10.37 14.89
C ARG A 377 2.08 10.54 13.72
N ARG A 378 1.96 9.72 12.68
CA ARG A 378 2.80 9.82 11.50
C ARG A 378 2.71 11.20 10.84
N GLU A 379 1.52 11.80 10.82
CA GLU A 379 1.33 13.13 10.21
C GLU A 379 2.22 14.19 10.86
N GLU A 380 2.49 14.09 12.17
CA GLU A 380 3.43 14.99 12.84
C GLU A 380 4.83 14.89 12.23
N VAL A 381 5.27 13.66 11.90
CA VAL A 381 6.57 13.40 11.28
C VAL A 381 6.59 13.94 9.85
N ILE A 382 5.52 13.70 9.07
CA ILE A 382 5.38 14.20 7.71
C ILE A 382 5.49 15.73 7.71
N GLN A 383 4.76 16.41 8.59
CA GLN A 383 4.78 17.88 8.67
C GLN A 383 6.13 18.40 9.19
N TYR A 384 6.82 17.63 10.04
CA TYR A 384 8.19 17.98 10.43
C TYR A 384 9.12 18.00 9.21
N VAL A 385 9.04 16.99 8.34
CA VAL A 385 9.88 16.93 7.13
C VAL A 385 9.62 18.17 6.26
N PHE A 386 8.36 18.53 6.02
CA PHE A 386 8.01 19.71 5.22
C PHE A 386 8.47 21.02 5.89
N THR A 387 8.38 21.11 7.21
CA THR A 387 8.81 22.31 7.95
C THR A 387 10.33 22.44 7.97
N ARG A 388 11.03 21.33 8.22
CA ARG A 388 12.49 21.29 8.35
C ARG A 388 13.21 21.55 7.04
N TYR A 389 12.75 20.93 5.95
CA TYR A 389 13.43 20.96 4.66
C TYR A 389 12.75 21.89 3.65
N GLY A 390 11.52 22.27 3.89
CA GLY A 390 10.72 23.11 2.99
C GLY A 390 10.10 22.35 1.83
N ARG A 391 8.97 22.87 1.34
CA ARG A 391 8.24 22.23 0.23
C ARG A 391 8.95 22.36 -1.11
N GLN A 392 9.97 23.19 -1.19
CA GLN A 392 10.81 23.28 -2.38
C GLN A 392 11.81 22.13 -2.47
N ARG A 393 12.22 21.55 -1.33
CA ARG A 393 13.24 20.52 -1.28
C ARG A 393 12.74 19.17 -0.81
N ALA A 394 11.50 19.06 -0.35
CA ALA A 394 10.92 17.82 0.12
C ALA A 394 9.53 17.63 -0.49
N ALA A 395 9.25 16.43 -0.97
CA ALA A 395 7.93 16.06 -1.51
C ALA A 395 7.76 14.55 -1.45
N LEU A 396 6.50 14.10 -1.45
CA LEU A 396 6.18 12.68 -1.50
C LEU A 396 6.41 12.13 -2.90
N THR A 397 6.77 10.87 -2.99
CA THR A 397 6.86 10.11 -4.23
C THR A 397 5.45 9.87 -4.78
N ALA A 398 5.33 9.78 -6.10
CA ALA A 398 4.06 9.42 -6.73
C ALA A 398 3.83 7.90 -6.67
N VAL A 399 2.58 7.52 -6.84
CA VAL A 399 2.17 6.14 -7.15
C VAL A 399 1.34 6.22 -8.43
N VAL A 400 1.73 5.46 -9.44
CA VAL A 400 0.97 5.41 -10.70
C VAL A 400 -0.22 4.46 -10.49
N SER A 401 -1.42 5.04 -10.47
CA SER A 401 -2.66 4.25 -10.40
C SER A 401 -2.96 3.75 -11.81
N THR A 402 -3.07 2.43 -11.99
CA THR A 402 -3.31 1.81 -13.29
C THR A 402 -4.72 1.21 -13.37
N TYR A 403 -5.17 0.94 -14.58
CA TYR A 403 -6.43 0.25 -14.81
C TYR A 403 -6.28 -1.23 -14.47
N HIS A 404 -7.13 -1.72 -13.56
CA HIS A 404 -7.33 -3.15 -13.26
C HIS A 404 -8.65 -3.60 -13.88
N GLY A 405 -8.89 -4.89 -13.92
CA GLY A 405 -10.00 -5.50 -14.66
C GLY A 405 -11.35 -4.84 -14.42
N ALA A 406 -11.79 -4.74 -13.17
CA ALA A 406 -13.11 -4.18 -12.84
C ALA A 406 -13.25 -2.71 -13.26
N GLY A 407 -12.20 -1.91 -13.07
CA GLY A 407 -12.19 -0.50 -13.46
C GLY A 407 -12.17 -0.33 -14.98
N ALA A 408 -11.34 -1.12 -15.65
CA ALA A 408 -11.23 -1.07 -17.10
C ALA A 408 -12.55 -1.48 -17.77
N VAL A 409 -13.14 -2.61 -17.35
CA VAL A 409 -14.44 -3.09 -17.88
C VAL A 409 -15.52 -2.01 -17.68
N ARG A 410 -15.57 -1.42 -16.48
CA ARG A 410 -16.60 -0.40 -16.17
C ARG A 410 -16.48 0.80 -17.12
N ASP A 411 -15.27 1.32 -17.30
CA ASP A 411 -15.05 2.52 -18.11
C ASP A 411 -15.26 2.20 -19.60
N VAL A 412 -14.76 1.05 -20.10
CA VAL A 412 -14.93 0.63 -21.49
C VAL A 412 -16.41 0.37 -21.81
N ALA A 413 -17.12 -0.36 -20.94
CA ALA A 413 -18.53 -0.68 -21.15
C ALA A 413 -19.39 0.60 -21.20
N LYS A 414 -19.11 1.58 -20.33
CA LYS A 414 -19.77 2.89 -20.38
C LYS A 414 -19.48 3.60 -21.71
N ALA A 415 -18.21 3.60 -22.12
CA ALA A 415 -17.79 4.23 -23.37
C ALA A 415 -18.46 3.60 -24.60
N LEU A 416 -18.74 2.29 -24.53
CA LEU A 416 -19.46 1.60 -25.62
C LEU A 416 -20.98 1.67 -25.47
N GLY A 417 -21.49 2.39 -24.48
CA GLY A 417 -22.91 2.71 -24.36
C GLY A 417 -23.77 1.65 -23.68
N LEU A 418 -23.17 0.74 -22.92
CA LEU A 418 -23.94 -0.26 -22.17
C LEU A 418 -24.71 0.42 -21.01
N PRO A 419 -25.91 -0.08 -20.69
CA PRO A 419 -26.70 0.46 -19.58
C PRO A 419 -25.98 0.31 -18.22
N PRO A 420 -26.17 1.25 -17.27
CA PRO A 420 -25.47 1.21 -16.00
C PRO A 420 -25.63 -0.11 -15.22
N GLU A 421 -26.80 -0.72 -15.27
CA GLU A 421 -27.07 -1.99 -14.59
C GLU A 421 -26.20 -3.12 -15.16
N GLN A 422 -26.04 -3.16 -16.48
CA GLN A 422 -25.18 -4.15 -17.14
C GLN A 422 -23.70 -3.88 -16.83
N VAL A 423 -23.30 -2.59 -16.78
CA VAL A 423 -21.94 -2.18 -16.44
C VAL A 423 -21.54 -2.70 -15.04
N ASP A 424 -22.43 -2.54 -14.06
CA ASP A 424 -22.16 -2.98 -12.69
C ASP A 424 -22.05 -4.51 -12.61
N VAL A 425 -22.91 -5.24 -13.31
CA VAL A 425 -22.84 -6.72 -13.34
C VAL A 425 -21.53 -7.17 -13.99
N LEU A 426 -21.16 -6.56 -15.13
CA LEU A 426 -19.88 -6.88 -15.80
C LEU A 426 -18.66 -6.62 -14.90
N ALA A 427 -18.65 -5.49 -14.20
CA ALA A 427 -17.54 -5.16 -13.29
C ALA A 427 -17.45 -6.16 -12.15
N ASN A 428 -18.60 -6.67 -11.66
CA ASN A 428 -18.62 -7.68 -10.60
C ASN A 428 -18.18 -9.06 -11.08
N CYS A 429 -18.16 -9.31 -12.40
CA CYS A 429 -17.60 -10.55 -12.96
C CYS A 429 -16.07 -10.58 -12.87
N CYS A 430 -15.42 -9.44 -12.65
CA CYS A 430 -13.98 -9.36 -12.45
C CYS A 430 -13.64 -9.59 -10.99
N GLY A 431 -12.53 -10.24 -10.73
CA GLY A 431 -11.93 -10.24 -9.39
C GLY A 431 -11.51 -8.82 -9.01
N ARG A 432 -11.61 -8.49 -7.73
CA ARG A 432 -11.37 -7.12 -7.24
C ARG A 432 -10.00 -6.56 -7.67
N TRP A 433 -8.99 -7.41 -7.72
CA TRP A 433 -7.62 -7.05 -8.09
C TRP A 433 -7.13 -7.80 -9.33
N SER A 434 -8.07 -8.29 -10.15
CA SER A 434 -7.73 -9.03 -11.36
C SER A 434 -7.06 -8.11 -12.39
N ASP A 435 -5.98 -8.59 -12.99
CA ASP A 435 -5.30 -7.95 -14.12
C ASP A 435 -5.74 -8.57 -15.45
N GLN A 436 -6.97 -9.11 -15.49
CA GLN A 436 -7.54 -9.73 -16.67
C GLN A 436 -9.00 -9.33 -16.82
N ALA A 437 -9.49 -9.34 -18.04
CA ALA A 437 -10.92 -9.18 -18.34
C ALA A 437 -11.70 -10.38 -17.78
N PRO A 438 -13.04 -10.27 -17.60
CA PRO A 438 -13.84 -11.38 -17.10
C PRO A 438 -13.76 -12.60 -18.01
N SER A 439 -13.71 -13.80 -17.44
CA SER A 439 -13.70 -15.02 -18.23
C SER A 439 -15.07 -15.29 -18.85
N ALA A 440 -15.09 -16.08 -19.94
CA ALA A 440 -16.33 -16.44 -20.64
C ALA A 440 -17.33 -17.13 -19.69
N GLU A 441 -16.84 -18.05 -18.83
CA GLU A 441 -17.69 -18.77 -17.89
C GLU A 441 -18.42 -17.82 -16.92
N ARG A 442 -17.70 -16.85 -16.39
CA ARG A 442 -18.29 -15.86 -15.44
C ARG A 442 -19.32 -14.97 -16.13
N LEU A 443 -19.07 -14.63 -17.40
CA LEU A 443 -20.03 -13.83 -18.18
C LEU A 443 -21.31 -14.62 -18.43
N GLU A 444 -21.19 -15.90 -18.82
CA GLU A 444 -22.34 -16.78 -19.03
C GLU A 444 -23.16 -16.97 -17.74
N GLU A 445 -22.49 -17.18 -16.60
CA GLU A 445 -23.13 -17.27 -15.28
C GLU A 445 -23.91 -16.00 -14.93
N ALA A 446 -23.42 -14.86 -15.37
CA ALA A 446 -24.05 -13.55 -15.13
C ALA A 446 -25.16 -13.23 -16.16
N GLY A 447 -25.39 -14.13 -17.13
CA GLY A 447 -26.44 -13.97 -18.14
C GLY A 447 -26.03 -13.25 -19.41
N PHE A 448 -24.71 -13.07 -19.62
CA PHE A 448 -24.21 -12.46 -20.86
C PHE A 448 -23.79 -13.51 -21.87
N ASP A 449 -23.90 -13.17 -23.15
CA ASP A 449 -23.34 -13.97 -24.24
C ASP A 449 -21.95 -13.44 -24.60
N PRO A 450 -20.86 -14.15 -24.22
CA PRO A 450 -19.49 -13.68 -24.51
C PRO A 450 -19.21 -13.52 -26.01
N GLN A 451 -19.98 -14.19 -26.86
CA GLN A 451 -19.78 -14.12 -28.30
C GLN A 451 -20.52 -12.95 -28.94
N SER A 452 -21.36 -12.22 -28.20
CA SER A 452 -22.05 -11.07 -28.78
C SER A 452 -21.05 -10.02 -29.26
N PRO A 453 -21.29 -9.36 -30.40
CA PRO A 453 -20.32 -8.39 -30.95
C PRO A 453 -19.96 -7.27 -30.00
N ILE A 454 -20.90 -6.78 -29.20
CA ILE A 454 -20.62 -5.68 -28.26
C ILE A 454 -19.72 -6.17 -27.14
N LEU A 455 -19.96 -7.35 -26.56
CA LEU A 455 -19.12 -7.86 -25.48
C LEU A 455 -17.73 -8.22 -25.97
N ARG A 456 -17.58 -8.76 -27.16
CA ARG A 456 -16.25 -9.03 -27.74
C ARG A 456 -15.44 -7.72 -27.84
N ARG A 457 -16.09 -6.61 -28.25
CA ARG A 457 -15.44 -5.30 -28.30
C ARG A 457 -15.08 -4.81 -26.90
N VAL A 458 -16.01 -4.96 -25.93
CA VAL A 458 -15.75 -4.57 -24.53
C VAL A 458 -14.53 -5.33 -24.00
N LEU A 459 -14.48 -6.65 -24.20
CA LEU A 459 -13.39 -7.49 -23.69
C LEU A 459 -12.06 -7.14 -24.35
N ALA A 460 -12.04 -6.98 -25.69
CA ALA A 460 -10.82 -6.64 -26.43
C ALA A 460 -10.24 -5.29 -25.98
N LEU A 461 -11.08 -4.26 -25.86
CA LEU A 461 -10.62 -2.93 -25.42
C LEU A 461 -10.25 -2.93 -23.95
N THR A 462 -10.93 -3.74 -23.13
CA THR A 462 -10.56 -3.90 -21.71
C THR A 462 -9.15 -4.47 -21.57
N ASP A 463 -8.84 -5.54 -22.33
CA ASP A 463 -7.51 -6.17 -22.31
C ASP A 463 -6.43 -5.19 -22.76
N GLU A 464 -6.70 -4.33 -23.75
CA GLU A 464 -5.75 -3.31 -24.19
C GLU A 464 -5.56 -2.20 -23.15
N LEU A 465 -6.63 -1.86 -22.40
CA LEU A 465 -6.60 -0.75 -21.41
C LEU A 465 -5.98 -1.18 -20.07
N ILE A 466 -6.11 -2.46 -19.69
CA ILE A 466 -5.57 -2.95 -18.41
C ILE A 466 -4.05 -2.64 -18.36
N GLY A 467 -3.59 -2.11 -17.23
CA GLY A 467 -2.21 -1.72 -17.00
C GLY A 467 -1.87 -0.29 -17.41
N PHE A 468 -2.74 0.39 -18.17
CA PHE A 468 -2.51 1.79 -18.53
C PHE A 468 -2.58 2.68 -17.30
N PRO A 469 -1.74 3.71 -17.21
CA PRO A 469 -1.86 4.71 -16.14
C PRO A 469 -3.22 5.42 -16.21
N ARG A 470 -3.84 5.57 -15.05
CA ARG A 470 -5.13 6.26 -14.93
C ARG A 470 -4.96 7.66 -14.32
N HIS A 471 -4.17 7.76 -13.27
CA HIS A 471 -3.81 9.03 -12.63
C HIS A 471 -2.59 8.81 -11.72
N LEU A 472 -1.99 9.92 -11.27
CA LEU A 472 -0.96 9.88 -10.25
C LEU A 472 -1.61 10.06 -8.88
N SER A 473 -1.27 9.16 -7.96
CA SER A 473 -1.62 9.25 -6.54
C SER A 473 -0.35 9.57 -5.75
N GLN A 474 -0.49 9.82 -4.44
CA GLN A 474 0.65 10.02 -3.57
C GLN A 474 1.05 8.69 -2.91
N HIS A 475 2.34 8.47 -2.75
CA HIS A 475 2.86 7.37 -1.93
C HIS A 475 2.46 7.63 -0.48
N PRO A 476 2.10 6.60 0.29
CA PRO A 476 1.67 6.84 1.68
C PRO A 476 2.72 7.50 2.57
N GLY A 477 4.01 7.36 2.28
CA GLY A 477 5.03 7.96 3.13
C GLY A 477 6.42 8.11 2.52
N GLY A 478 6.61 7.79 1.23
CA GLY A 478 7.93 7.91 0.60
C GLY A 478 8.29 9.34 0.28
N PHE A 479 9.28 9.88 0.96
CA PHE A 479 9.78 11.25 0.74
C PHE A 479 11.04 11.25 -0.09
N VAL A 480 11.09 12.18 -1.04
CA VAL A 480 12.34 12.60 -1.70
C VAL A 480 12.74 13.94 -1.06
N ILE A 481 13.95 14.03 -0.55
CA ILE A 481 14.49 15.22 0.11
C ILE A 481 15.83 15.56 -0.56
N SER A 482 15.95 16.80 -1.05
CA SER A 482 17.12 17.22 -1.83
C SER A 482 17.77 18.47 -1.24
N GLU A 483 19.08 18.60 -1.45
CA GLU A 483 19.79 19.84 -1.12
C GLU A 483 19.38 20.98 -2.06
N GLN A 484 19.17 20.65 -3.34
CA GLN A 484 18.70 21.58 -4.37
C GLN A 484 17.17 21.56 -4.41
N PRO A 485 16.52 22.61 -4.94
CA PRO A 485 15.08 22.55 -5.16
C PRO A 485 14.70 21.34 -6.03
N LEU A 486 13.68 20.61 -5.63
CA LEU A 486 13.24 19.39 -6.34
C LEU A 486 12.80 19.67 -7.76
N ASP A 487 12.26 20.86 -8.04
CA ASP A 487 11.79 21.22 -9.37
C ASP A 487 12.92 21.47 -10.37
N THR A 488 14.18 21.27 -9.96
CA THR A 488 15.31 21.17 -10.89
C THR A 488 15.58 19.74 -11.35
N LEU A 489 14.97 18.75 -10.65
CA LEU A 489 15.15 17.32 -10.94
C LEU A 489 13.90 16.72 -11.56
N VAL A 490 12.73 17.07 -11.03
CA VAL A 490 11.45 16.47 -11.41
C VAL A 490 10.34 17.48 -11.11
N PRO A 491 9.28 17.54 -11.93
CA PRO A 491 8.16 18.42 -11.60
C PRO A 491 7.46 18.00 -10.30
N VAL A 492 6.95 18.98 -9.58
CA VAL A 492 6.24 18.81 -8.31
C VAL A 492 4.79 19.25 -8.51
N GLU A 493 3.84 18.45 -8.03
CA GLU A 493 2.39 18.77 -8.11
C GLU A 493 1.75 18.82 -6.73
N ASN A 494 0.54 19.35 -6.71
CA ASN A 494 -0.31 19.30 -5.52
C ASN A 494 -0.76 17.86 -5.27
N ALA A 495 -0.79 17.45 -4.01
CA ALA A 495 -1.38 16.18 -3.61
C ALA A 495 -2.90 16.35 -3.40
N SER A 496 -3.61 15.24 -3.24
CA SER A 496 -5.03 15.26 -2.87
C SER A 496 -5.26 15.90 -1.49
N MET A 497 -4.27 15.75 -0.60
CA MET A 497 -4.29 16.40 0.72
C MET A 497 -3.59 17.76 0.60
N ALA A 498 -4.27 18.82 1.03
CA ALA A 498 -3.83 20.21 0.82
C ALA A 498 -2.44 20.51 1.39
N GLU A 499 -2.07 19.83 2.47
CA GLU A 499 -0.82 20.07 3.18
C GLU A 499 0.38 19.33 2.61
N ARG A 500 0.22 18.62 1.47
CA ARG A 500 1.26 17.77 0.91
C ARG A 500 1.54 18.13 -0.55
N THR A 501 2.78 17.82 -1.00
CA THR A 501 3.18 17.90 -2.40
C THR A 501 3.74 16.57 -2.86
N VAL A 502 3.69 16.32 -4.16
CA VAL A 502 4.07 15.03 -4.77
C VAL A 502 4.94 15.30 -5.98
N ILE A 503 6.05 14.56 -6.13
CA ILE A 503 6.81 14.58 -7.39
C ILE A 503 6.08 13.73 -8.43
N GLN A 504 6.41 13.88 -9.71
CA GLN A 504 5.73 13.15 -10.79
C GLN A 504 6.25 11.72 -10.99
N TRP A 505 7.30 11.32 -10.29
CA TRP A 505 7.93 10.00 -10.45
C TRP A 505 7.53 9.04 -9.33
N ASP A 506 7.36 7.77 -9.67
CA ASP A 506 7.08 6.71 -8.70
C ASP A 506 8.38 6.03 -8.25
N LYS A 507 8.26 5.02 -7.40
CA LYS A 507 9.39 4.29 -6.84
C LYS A 507 10.30 3.71 -7.93
N ASP A 508 9.72 3.09 -8.96
CA ASP A 508 10.50 2.46 -10.03
C ASP A 508 11.30 3.49 -10.82
N ASP A 509 10.71 4.67 -11.04
CA ASP A 509 11.39 5.80 -11.70
C ASP A 509 12.58 6.27 -10.85
N LEU A 510 12.38 6.42 -9.53
CA LEU A 510 13.43 6.86 -8.61
C LEU A 510 14.60 5.87 -8.61
N ASP A 511 14.30 4.57 -8.55
CA ASP A 511 15.33 3.53 -8.57
C ASP A 511 16.14 3.58 -9.88
N ALA A 512 15.46 3.81 -11.02
CA ALA A 512 16.11 3.85 -12.33
C ALA A 512 17.06 5.04 -12.48
N VAL A 513 16.74 6.20 -11.88
CA VAL A 513 17.59 7.41 -11.97
C VAL A 513 18.50 7.59 -10.75
N GLY A 514 18.43 6.70 -9.76
CA GLY A 514 19.31 6.74 -8.60
C GLY A 514 18.96 7.79 -7.54
N LEU A 515 17.71 8.23 -7.48
CA LEU A 515 17.24 9.13 -6.45
C LEU A 515 16.87 8.35 -5.19
N LEU A 516 17.25 8.88 -4.03
CA LEU A 516 16.99 8.26 -2.73
C LEU A 516 15.65 8.72 -2.16
N LYS A 517 14.94 7.80 -1.53
CA LYS A 517 13.73 8.14 -0.78
C LYS A 517 13.86 7.67 0.66
N VAL A 518 13.12 8.31 1.55
CA VAL A 518 12.95 7.90 2.94
C VAL A 518 11.48 7.56 3.12
N ASP A 519 11.18 6.34 3.53
CA ASP A 519 9.80 5.91 3.73
C ASP A 519 9.37 6.18 5.16
N VAL A 520 8.48 7.17 5.33
CA VAL A 520 7.82 7.52 6.58
C VAL A 520 6.49 6.76 6.60
N LEU A 521 6.54 5.50 7.06
CA LEU A 521 5.41 4.58 6.97
C LEU A 521 4.59 4.60 8.27
N ALA A 522 3.39 4.03 8.22
CA ALA A 522 2.50 3.93 9.37
C ALA A 522 2.30 2.46 9.75
N LEU A 523 2.35 2.17 11.04
CA LEU A 523 2.07 0.83 11.54
C LEU A 523 1.18 0.93 12.78
N GLY A 524 -0.05 0.40 12.67
CA GLY A 524 -1.02 0.46 13.77
C GLY A 524 -0.55 -0.24 15.03
N MET A 525 0.23 -1.33 14.92
CA MET A 525 0.73 -2.03 16.08
C MET A 525 1.64 -1.14 16.94
N LEU A 526 2.39 -0.21 16.35
CA LEU A 526 3.20 0.73 17.14
C LEU A 526 2.31 1.64 18.00
N SER A 527 1.17 2.08 17.48
CA SER A 527 0.18 2.84 18.28
C SER A 527 -0.37 1.99 19.42
N ALA A 528 -0.70 0.72 19.14
CA ALA A 528 -1.20 -0.20 20.17
C ALA A 528 -0.13 -0.45 21.26
N LEU A 529 1.13 -0.62 20.86
CA LEU A 529 2.22 -0.84 21.82
C LEU A 529 2.41 0.41 22.70
N ARG A 530 2.44 1.61 22.09
CA ARG A 530 2.58 2.85 22.86
C ARG A 530 1.43 3.01 23.87
N ARG A 531 0.20 2.80 23.43
CA ARG A 531 -0.97 2.86 24.32
C ARG A 531 -0.89 1.83 25.44
N SER A 532 -0.41 0.61 25.13
CA SER A 532 -0.22 -0.43 26.15
C SER A 532 0.78 0.04 27.20
N PHE A 533 1.92 0.59 26.76
CA PHE A 533 2.96 1.08 27.68
C PHE A 533 2.44 2.24 28.54
N ASP A 534 1.65 3.15 27.98
CA ASP A 534 1.05 4.27 28.71
C ASP A 534 0.05 3.75 29.76
N LEU A 535 -0.83 2.80 29.38
CA LEU A 535 -1.82 2.22 30.29
C LEU A 535 -1.15 1.49 31.43
N ILE A 536 -0.09 0.71 31.15
CA ILE A 536 0.64 -0.05 32.16
C ILE A 536 1.35 0.92 33.13
N HIS A 537 1.98 1.96 32.60
CA HIS A 537 2.66 2.97 33.43
C HIS A 537 1.66 3.70 34.33
N ALA A 538 0.50 4.09 33.79
CA ALA A 538 -0.55 4.76 34.58
C ALA A 538 -1.11 3.83 35.68
N LEU A 539 -1.22 2.52 35.39
CA LEU A 539 -1.78 1.54 36.32
C LEU A 539 -0.78 1.14 37.41
N ARG A 540 0.50 0.90 37.05
CA ARG A 540 1.49 0.29 37.95
C ARG A 540 2.57 1.25 38.42
N GLY A 541 2.74 2.38 37.76
CA GLY A 541 3.84 3.33 38.05
C GLY A 541 5.18 2.79 37.60
N GLY A 542 6.25 3.32 38.19
CA GLY A 542 7.61 2.90 37.94
C GLY A 542 8.14 3.37 36.58
N LYS A 543 9.18 2.67 36.10
CA LYS A 543 9.77 2.98 34.79
C LYS A 543 8.83 2.55 33.67
N ARG A 544 8.60 3.46 32.72
CA ARG A 544 7.77 3.17 31.57
C ARG A 544 8.39 2.09 30.70
N LEU A 545 7.61 1.08 30.30
CA LEU A 545 8.07 0.03 29.39
C LEU A 545 8.38 0.60 28.00
N SER A 546 9.32 -0.03 27.33
CA SER A 546 9.65 0.20 25.91
C SER A 546 9.83 -1.14 25.23
N ILE A 547 9.91 -1.15 23.92
CA ILE A 547 10.15 -2.39 23.15
C ILE A 547 11.45 -3.04 23.62
N ALA A 548 12.48 -2.23 23.83
CA ALA A 548 13.80 -2.72 24.27
C ALA A 548 13.82 -3.25 25.71
N SER A 549 12.91 -2.78 26.58
CA SER A 549 12.88 -3.17 28.00
C SER A 549 12.03 -4.40 28.29
N ILE A 550 11.29 -4.91 27.28
CA ILE A 550 10.50 -6.14 27.43
C ILE A 550 11.47 -7.33 27.65
N PRO A 551 11.26 -8.14 28.70
CA PRO A 551 12.16 -9.29 28.96
C PRO A 551 12.19 -10.26 27.77
N SER A 552 13.40 -10.55 27.30
CA SER A 552 13.62 -11.43 26.18
C SER A 552 13.47 -12.91 26.59
N GLU A 553 13.06 -13.73 25.62
CA GLU A 553 13.06 -15.19 25.74
C GLU A 553 12.21 -15.71 26.93
N ASP A 554 11.06 -15.10 27.19
CA ASP A 554 10.15 -15.48 28.27
C ASP A 554 9.43 -16.81 27.96
N PRO A 555 9.63 -17.86 28.73
CA PRO A 555 8.99 -19.17 28.44
C PRO A 555 7.47 -19.13 28.44
N ALA A 556 6.85 -18.35 29.31
CA ALA A 556 5.38 -18.24 29.38
C ALA A 556 4.80 -17.64 28.10
N THR A 557 5.52 -16.67 27.52
CA THR A 557 5.13 -16.06 26.24
C THR A 557 5.18 -17.10 25.11
N TYR A 558 6.27 -17.88 25.02
CA TYR A 558 6.39 -18.92 23.98
C TYR A 558 5.37 -20.04 24.15
N GLU A 559 5.02 -20.39 25.39
CA GLU A 559 3.97 -21.37 25.65
C GLU A 559 2.61 -20.89 25.10
N MET A 560 2.25 -19.64 25.37
CA MET A 560 1.02 -19.03 24.84
C MET A 560 1.02 -19.06 23.30
N ILE A 561 2.14 -18.66 22.68
CA ILE A 561 2.29 -18.64 21.23
C ILE A 561 2.12 -20.05 20.64
N SER A 562 2.76 -21.05 21.27
CA SER A 562 2.71 -22.45 20.80
C SER A 562 1.30 -23.06 20.88
N ARG A 563 0.46 -22.55 21.76
CA ARG A 563 -0.97 -22.93 21.82
C ARG A 563 -1.84 -22.18 20.82
N ALA A 564 -1.25 -21.31 20.01
CA ALA A 564 -1.95 -20.44 19.05
C ALA A 564 -2.96 -19.47 19.70
N ASP A 565 -2.71 -19.10 20.96
CA ASP A 565 -3.50 -18.09 21.67
C ASP A 565 -2.97 -16.71 21.33
N THR A 566 -3.17 -16.29 20.07
CA THR A 566 -2.48 -15.14 19.48
C THR A 566 -3.41 -14.15 18.76
N ILE A 567 -4.70 -14.13 19.11
CA ILE A 567 -5.63 -13.13 18.58
C ILE A 567 -5.15 -11.73 19.01
N GLY A 568 -5.01 -10.84 18.03
CA GLY A 568 -4.52 -9.47 18.24
C GLY A 568 -3.00 -9.34 18.25
N VAL A 569 -2.26 -10.44 18.24
CA VAL A 569 -0.80 -10.41 18.24
C VAL A 569 -0.27 -10.18 16.81
N PHE A 570 0.68 -9.28 16.69
CA PHE A 570 1.22 -8.84 15.39
C PHE A 570 1.77 -10.02 14.59
N GLN A 571 1.32 -10.16 13.35
CA GLN A 571 1.78 -11.12 12.31
C GLN A 571 1.51 -12.60 12.59
N ILE A 572 1.00 -12.99 13.75
CA ILE A 572 0.71 -14.41 14.05
C ILE A 572 -0.76 -14.63 14.48
N GLU A 573 -1.64 -13.71 14.05
CA GLU A 573 -3.07 -13.77 14.42
C GLU A 573 -3.97 -14.29 13.29
N SER A 574 -3.48 -14.43 12.05
CA SER A 574 -4.29 -14.98 10.97
C SER A 574 -4.54 -16.46 11.17
N ARG A 575 -5.60 -17.00 10.57
CA ARG A 575 -5.94 -18.42 10.73
C ARG A 575 -4.82 -19.34 10.23
N ALA A 576 -4.17 -18.97 9.14
CA ALA A 576 -3.03 -19.73 8.62
C ALA A 576 -1.87 -19.74 9.62
N GLN A 577 -1.56 -18.58 10.20
CA GLN A 577 -0.51 -18.47 11.23
C GLN A 577 -0.87 -19.29 12.48
N MET A 578 -2.11 -19.15 12.95
CA MET A 578 -2.56 -19.87 14.15
C MET A 578 -2.60 -21.39 13.94
N ALA A 579 -2.88 -21.86 12.72
CA ALA A 579 -2.83 -23.28 12.39
C ALA A 579 -1.40 -23.83 12.39
N MET A 580 -0.42 -22.99 12.06
CA MET A 580 1.00 -23.37 11.99
C MET A 580 1.67 -23.41 13.37
N LEU A 581 1.27 -22.51 14.28
CA LEU A 581 1.96 -22.32 15.57
C LEU A 581 2.07 -23.60 16.42
N PRO A 582 1.01 -24.44 16.56
CA PRO A 582 1.15 -25.70 17.34
C PRO A 582 2.10 -26.70 16.68
N ARG A 583 2.33 -26.62 15.37
CA ARG A 583 3.25 -27.47 14.64
C ARG A 583 4.68 -27.01 14.78
N LEU A 584 4.91 -25.67 14.71
CA LEU A 584 6.24 -25.07 14.83
C LEU A 584 6.73 -25.05 16.28
N ARG A 585 5.85 -24.78 17.22
CA ARG A 585 6.15 -24.67 18.67
C ARG A 585 7.34 -23.76 18.93
N PRO A 586 7.21 -22.43 18.69
CA PRO A 586 8.33 -21.52 18.91
C PRO A 586 8.84 -21.56 20.36
N GLN A 587 10.16 -21.61 20.54
CA GLN A 587 10.83 -21.65 21.85
C GLN A 587 11.86 -20.54 22.01
N LYS A 588 12.21 -19.86 20.93
CA LYS A 588 13.21 -18.79 20.93
C LYS A 588 12.86 -17.76 19.85
N PHE A 589 13.48 -16.59 19.93
CA PHE A 589 13.18 -15.46 19.02
C PHE A 589 13.30 -15.86 17.55
N TYR A 590 14.34 -16.60 17.17
CA TYR A 590 14.55 -16.98 15.77
C TYR A 590 13.41 -17.86 15.23
N ASP A 591 12.74 -18.62 16.07
CA ASP A 591 11.57 -19.40 15.67
C ASP A 591 10.43 -18.49 15.22
N LEU A 592 10.29 -17.29 15.84
CA LEU A 592 9.31 -16.29 15.41
C LEU A 592 9.69 -15.69 14.05
N VAL A 593 10.98 -15.47 13.82
CA VAL A 593 11.47 -15.00 12.52
C VAL A 593 11.05 -16.00 11.43
N ILE A 594 11.23 -17.29 11.69
CA ILE A 594 10.83 -18.36 10.76
C ILE A 594 9.31 -18.38 10.59
N GLN A 595 8.54 -18.29 11.69
CA GLN A 595 7.08 -18.31 11.65
C GLN A 595 6.53 -17.18 10.77
N VAL A 596 7.05 -15.96 10.94
CA VAL A 596 6.64 -14.80 10.15
C VAL A 596 6.96 -15.01 8.67
N ALA A 597 8.07 -15.67 8.35
CA ALA A 597 8.54 -15.86 6.98
C ALA A 597 7.82 -17.01 6.25
N ILE A 598 7.56 -18.11 6.96
CA ILE A 598 6.98 -19.34 6.36
C ILE A 598 5.52 -19.11 5.97
N VAL A 599 4.74 -18.49 6.87
CA VAL A 599 3.30 -18.37 6.68
C VAL A 599 2.97 -16.98 6.17
N ARG A 600 2.65 -16.89 4.89
CA ARG A 600 2.25 -15.64 4.26
C ARG A 600 0.76 -15.66 3.92
N PRO A 601 0.13 -14.50 3.71
CA PRO A 601 -1.15 -14.49 3.01
C PRO A 601 -0.94 -14.97 1.58
N GLY A 602 -1.17 -16.24 1.37
CA GLY A 602 -0.97 -17.05 0.18
C GLY A 602 -1.03 -18.50 0.64
N PRO A 603 -1.08 -19.49 -0.22
CA PRO A 603 -1.61 -20.79 0.19
C PRO A 603 -0.64 -21.57 1.03
N ILE A 604 -1.08 -21.96 2.18
CA ILE A 604 -0.69 -23.25 2.73
C ILE A 604 -1.57 -24.24 1.95
N GLN A 605 -0.99 -24.99 1.03
CA GLN A 605 -1.68 -26.15 0.46
C GLN A 605 -1.85 -27.16 1.58
N GLY A 606 -3.07 -27.63 1.78
CA GLY A 606 -3.48 -28.38 2.96
C GLY A 606 -2.70 -29.65 3.28
N ASP A 607 -1.97 -30.21 2.32
CA ASP A 607 -1.25 -31.48 2.52
C ASP A 607 0.27 -31.37 2.45
N MET A 608 0.81 -30.14 2.22
CA MET A 608 2.27 -29.98 2.19
C MET A 608 2.81 -29.59 3.56
N VAL A 609 3.22 -30.58 4.31
CA VAL A 609 4.04 -30.34 5.50
C VAL A 609 5.38 -29.80 4.99
N HIS A 610 5.65 -28.54 5.28
CA HIS A 610 6.87 -27.89 4.83
C HIS A 610 8.08 -28.72 5.27
N PRO A 611 9.10 -28.95 4.41
CA PRO A 611 10.28 -29.74 4.80
C PRO A 611 10.92 -29.28 6.13
N TYR A 612 10.92 -27.99 6.40
CA TYR A 612 11.43 -27.43 7.66
C TYR A 612 10.70 -28.03 8.86
N LEU A 613 9.36 -28.13 8.81
CA LEU A 613 8.56 -28.70 9.91
C LEU A 613 8.84 -30.18 10.10
N ARG A 614 8.97 -30.93 8.99
CA ARG A 614 9.29 -32.35 9.08
C ARG A 614 10.63 -32.57 9.77
N ARG A 615 11.64 -31.77 9.43
CA ARG A 615 12.98 -31.87 10.04
C ARG A 615 12.94 -31.42 11.50
N ARG A 616 12.24 -30.36 11.80
CA ARG A 616 12.08 -29.83 13.15
C ARG A 616 11.40 -30.86 14.07
N ASN A 617 10.44 -31.59 13.56
CA ASN A 617 9.68 -32.58 14.35
C ASN A 617 10.29 -33.97 14.31
N GLY A 618 11.44 -34.14 13.68
CA GLY A 618 12.15 -35.41 13.61
C GLY A 618 11.58 -36.41 12.62
N GLU A 619 10.67 -35.96 11.75
CA GLU A 619 10.03 -36.80 10.73
C GLU A 619 10.92 -37.01 9.49
N GLU A 620 11.92 -36.18 9.34
CA GLU A 620 12.89 -36.18 8.23
C GLU A 620 14.27 -35.87 8.79
N PRO A 621 15.33 -36.59 8.40
CA PRO A 621 16.67 -36.30 8.91
C PRO A 621 17.19 -34.97 8.33
N VAL A 622 17.91 -34.21 9.16
CA VAL A 622 18.58 -32.97 8.73
C VAL A 622 19.85 -33.38 7.99
N ALA A 623 20.01 -32.89 6.77
CA ALA A 623 21.17 -33.16 5.94
C ALA A 623 21.69 -31.88 5.29
N TYR A 624 23.00 -31.76 5.21
CA TYR A 624 23.68 -30.64 4.57
C TYR A 624 24.58 -31.15 3.45
N PRO A 625 24.59 -30.49 2.29
CA PRO A 625 25.42 -30.96 1.14
C PRO A 625 26.92 -30.82 1.38
N SER A 626 27.35 -29.87 2.25
CA SER A 626 28.74 -29.65 2.59
C SER A 626 28.83 -28.95 3.93
N ALA A 627 30.02 -28.99 4.57
CA ALA A 627 30.26 -28.28 5.83
C ALA A 627 30.14 -26.76 5.67
N GLU A 628 30.45 -26.26 4.49
CA GLU A 628 30.36 -24.82 4.18
C GLU A 628 28.87 -24.39 4.08
N LEU A 629 28.05 -25.20 3.41
CA LEU A 629 26.61 -24.93 3.31
C LEU A 629 25.88 -25.21 4.63
N GLU A 630 26.42 -26.04 5.51
CA GLU A 630 25.86 -26.21 6.85
C GLU A 630 25.79 -24.86 7.58
N LYS A 631 26.84 -24.05 7.49
CA LYS A 631 26.87 -22.72 8.12
C LYS A 631 25.76 -21.80 7.61
N VAL A 632 25.41 -21.94 6.33
CA VAL A 632 24.34 -21.13 5.69
C VAL A 632 22.96 -21.61 6.16
N PHE A 633 22.76 -22.94 6.29
CA PHE A 633 21.43 -23.52 6.46
C PHE A 633 21.14 -24.11 7.84
N GLU A 634 22.10 -24.10 8.78
CA GLU A 634 21.90 -24.72 10.11
C GLU A 634 20.72 -24.09 10.86
N ARG A 635 20.53 -22.78 10.75
CA ARG A 635 19.42 -22.06 11.42
C ARG A 635 18.05 -22.39 10.83
N THR A 636 18.00 -22.98 9.64
CA THR A 636 16.76 -23.40 8.98
C THR A 636 16.76 -24.90 8.67
N LEU A 637 17.58 -25.67 9.38
CA LEU A 637 17.64 -27.15 9.31
C LEU A 637 17.85 -27.67 7.89
N GLY A 638 18.72 -26.98 7.13
CA GLY A 638 19.06 -27.38 5.78
C GLY A 638 18.07 -26.96 4.70
N VAL A 639 17.04 -26.21 5.06
CA VAL A 639 16.00 -25.78 4.10
C VAL A 639 16.21 -24.30 3.75
N PRO A 640 16.33 -23.93 2.48
CA PRO A 640 16.39 -22.51 2.11
C PRO A 640 15.02 -21.85 2.34
N LEU A 641 14.96 -20.91 3.27
CA LEU A 641 13.75 -20.18 3.61
C LEU A 641 13.82 -18.69 3.25
N PHE A 642 15.02 -18.13 3.22
CA PHE A 642 15.23 -16.68 3.08
C PHE A 642 16.00 -16.34 1.81
N GLN A 643 15.70 -15.18 1.24
CA GLN A 643 16.43 -14.68 0.07
C GLN A 643 17.93 -14.58 0.33
N GLU A 644 18.31 -14.15 1.53
CA GLU A 644 19.70 -14.02 1.95
C GLU A 644 20.44 -15.36 1.92
N GLN A 645 19.74 -16.46 2.27
CA GLN A 645 20.33 -17.80 2.22
C GLN A 645 20.61 -18.22 0.77
N VAL A 646 19.76 -17.84 -0.17
CA VAL A 646 20.00 -18.11 -1.60
C VAL A 646 21.23 -17.32 -2.07
N MET A 647 21.37 -16.06 -1.64
CA MET A 647 22.55 -15.25 -1.94
C MET A 647 23.81 -15.89 -1.36
N GLU A 648 23.77 -16.29 -0.09
CA GLU A 648 24.91 -16.93 0.59
C GLU A 648 25.28 -18.25 -0.08
N LEU A 649 24.28 -19.05 -0.48
CA LEU A 649 24.50 -20.31 -1.20
C LEU A 649 25.22 -20.03 -2.52
N ALA A 650 24.78 -19.05 -3.28
CA ALA A 650 25.42 -18.71 -4.57
C ALA A 650 26.87 -18.27 -4.36
N ILE A 651 27.14 -17.50 -3.32
CA ILE A 651 28.50 -17.04 -2.99
C ILE A 651 29.39 -18.23 -2.58
N VAL A 652 28.90 -19.07 -1.67
CA VAL A 652 29.68 -20.17 -1.07
C VAL A 652 29.84 -21.34 -2.05
N ALA A 653 28.75 -21.75 -2.73
CA ALA A 653 28.77 -22.97 -3.56
C ALA A 653 29.08 -22.73 -5.01
N ALA A 654 28.88 -21.52 -5.54
CA ALA A 654 29.06 -21.22 -6.96
C ALA A 654 29.99 -20.04 -7.25
N ASP A 655 30.69 -19.56 -6.22
CA ASP A 655 31.67 -18.46 -6.33
C ASP A 655 31.08 -17.17 -6.95
N TYR A 656 29.83 -16.88 -6.62
CA TYR A 656 29.23 -15.59 -6.99
C TYR A 656 29.88 -14.47 -6.19
N THR A 657 30.08 -13.33 -6.82
CA THR A 657 30.37 -12.09 -6.07
C THR A 657 29.08 -11.64 -5.34
N PRO A 658 29.20 -10.83 -4.28
CA PRO A 658 27.99 -10.29 -3.62
C PRO A 658 27.05 -9.56 -4.57
N GLY A 659 27.59 -8.84 -5.57
CA GLY A 659 26.78 -8.17 -6.59
C GLY A 659 26.04 -9.15 -7.50
N GLU A 660 26.70 -10.22 -7.97
CA GLU A 660 26.06 -11.28 -8.75
C GLU A 660 24.94 -11.96 -7.94
N ALA A 661 25.18 -12.19 -6.66
CA ALA A 661 24.18 -12.80 -5.77
C ALA A 661 22.96 -11.89 -5.60
N ASP A 662 23.14 -10.57 -5.49
CA ASP A 662 22.02 -9.63 -5.41
C ASP A 662 21.27 -9.55 -6.75
N GLU A 663 21.99 -9.66 -7.89
CA GLU A 663 21.35 -9.74 -9.22
C GLU A 663 20.47 -10.99 -9.31
N LEU A 664 20.96 -12.14 -8.82
CA LEU A 664 20.16 -13.38 -8.74
C LEU A 664 18.89 -13.16 -7.92
N ARG A 665 19.00 -12.51 -6.76
CA ARG A 665 17.84 -12.18 -5.90
C ARG A 665 16.80 -11.34 -6.65
N ARG A 666 17.25 -10.30 -7.35
CA ARG A 666 16.37 -9.44 -8.15
C ARG A 666 15.71 -10.21 -9.29
N SER A 667 16.47 -11.05 -9.96
CA SER A 667 15.96 -11.90 -11.05
C SER A 667 14.90 -12.87 -10.54
N MET A 668 15.06 -13.42 -9.33
CA MET A 668 14.06 -14.27 -8.69
C MET A 668 12.73 -13.52 -8.49
N ALA A 669 12.81 -12.27 -8.02
CA ALA A 669 11.61 -11.46 -7.77
C ALA A 669 10.88 -11.07 -9.06
N ALA A 670 11.61 -10.90 -10.15
CA ALA A 670 11.10 -10.39 -11.42
C ALA A 670 10.76 -11.47 -12.46
N TRP A 671 11.23 -12.73 -12.27
CA TRP A 671 11.24 -13.73 -13.34
C TRP A 671 9.83 -14.06 -13.89
N LYS A 672 8.80 -14.02 -13.04
CA LYS A 672 7.42 -14.28 -13.47
C LYS A 672 6.87 -13.19 -14.41
N ARG A 673 7.42 -11.97 -14.30
CA ARG A 673 6.97 -10.84 -15.12
C ARG A 673 7.80 -10.67 -16.38
N HIS A 674 9.12 -10.92 -16.29
CA HIS A 674 10.06 -10.53 -17.33
C HIS A 674 10.99 -11.65 -17.79
N GLY A 675 10.96 -12.84 -17.19
CA GLY A 675 11.91 -13.91 -17.48
C GLY A 675 13.30 -13.59 -16.91
N GLY A 676 14.34 -14.10 -17.51
CA GLY A 676 15.73 -13.72 -17.18
C GLY A 676 16.43 -14.57 -16.13
N LEU A 677 15.78 -15.59 -15.60
CA LEU A 677 16.41 -16.47 -14.60
C LEU A 677 17.32 -17.54 -15.25
N GLU A 678 17.13 -17.82 -16.54
CA GLU A 678 17.82 -18.91 -17.24
C GLU A 678 19.34 -18.68 -17.32
N HIS A 679 19.82 -17.44 -17.48
CA HIS A 679 21.26 -17.21 -17.51
C HIS A 679 21.90 -17.52 -16.16
N HIS A 680 21.15 -17.34 -15.06
CA HIS A 680 21.62 -17.74 -13.74
C HIS A 680 21.65 -19.28 -13.57
N ARG A 681 20.79 -20.03 -14.30
CA ARG A 681 20.84 -21.50 -14.30
C ARG A 681 22.23 -21.98 -14.72
N GLU A 682 22.71 -21.48 -15.86
CA GLU A 682 24.02 -21.88 -16.41
C GLU A 682 25.17 -21.45 -15.51
N ARG A 683 25.12 -20.20 -15.03
CA ARG A 683 26.18 -19.65 -14.17
C ARG A 683 26.26 -20.40 -12.84
N LEU A 684 25.09 -20.64 -12.19
CA LEU A 684 25.01 -21.33 -10.90
C LEU A 684 25.49 -22.80 -11.06
N THR A 685 24.97 -23.52 -12.07
CA THR A 685 25.34 -24.92 -12.34
C THR A 685 26.83 -25.04 -12.58
N ARG A 686 27.39 -24.18 -13.43
CA ARG A 686 28.85 -24.20 -13.74
C ARG A 686 29.67 -23.96 -12.48
N GLY A 687 29.30 -22.95 -11.66
CA GLY A 687 30.01 -22.65 -10.42
C GLY A 687 29.93 -23.79 -9.42
N MET A 688 28.76 -24.42 -9.27
CA MET A 688 28.58 -25.52 -8.34
C MET A 688 29.35 -26.76 -8.76
N LEU A 689 29.33 -27.10 -10.05
CA LEU A 689 30.11 -28.23 -10.59
C LEU A 689 31.63 -28.02 -10.40
N ALA A 690 32.10 -26.79 -10.62
CA ALA A 690 33.49 -26.42 -10.40
C ALA A 690 33.93 -26.61 -8.96
N ASN A 691 33.01 -26.49 -8.01
CA ASN A 691 33.27 -26.65 -6.58
C ASN A 691 32.95 -28.05 -6.06
N GLY A 692 32.72 -29.02 -6.96
CA GLY A 692 32.57 -30.43 -6.60
C GLY A 692 31.16 -30.89 -6.25
N TYR A 693 30.14 -30.05 -6.44
CA TYR A 693 28.75 -30.44 -6.21
C TYR A 693 28.22 -31.24 -7.42
N GLU A 694 27.35 -32.18 -7.16
CA GLU A 694 26.74 -33.01 -8.18
C GLU A 694 25.73 -32.23 -9.05
N ALA A 695 25.65 -32.59 -10.34
CA ALA A 695 24.74 -31.95 -11.29
C ALA A 695 23.27 -32.03 -10.86
N ASP A 696 22.85 -33.17 -10.27
CA ASP A 696 21.49 -33.37 -9.78
C ASP A 696 21.19 -32.43 -8.60
N PHE A 697 22.19 -32.20 -7.75
CA PHE A 697 22.06 -31.27 -6.63
C PHE A 697 21.89 -29.84 -7.15
N ALA A 698 22.74 -29.42 -8.12
CA ALA A 698 22.65 -28.10 -8.73
C ALA A 698 21.28 -27.87 -9.39
N ALA A 699 20.76 -28.89 -10.09
CA ALA A 699 19.44 -28.81 -10.74
C ALA A 699 18.32 -28.65 -9.70
N ARG A 700 18.36 -29.42 -8.58
CA ARG A 700 17.38 -29.29 -7.50
C ARG A 700 17.41 -27.91 -6.86
N ILE A 701 18.60 -27.39 -6.60
CA ILE A 701 18.77 -26.04 -6.03
C ILE A 701 18.17 -25.00 -6.96
N PHE A 702 18.42 -25.10 -8.26
CA PHE A 702 17.85 -24.13 -9.22
C PHE A 702 16.32 -24.18 -9.24
N GLU A 703 15.75 -25.38 -9.19
CA GLU A 703 14.26 -25.50 -9.14
C GLU A 703 13.71 -24.93 -7.83
N GLN A 704 14.42 -25.09 -6.69
CA GLN A 704 14.04 -24.44 -5.45
C GLN A 704 14.11 -22.90 -5.57
N ILE A 705 15.14 -22.36 -6.21
CA ILE A 705 15.31 -20.92 -6.47
C ILE A 705 14.15 -20.41 -7.33
N LYS A 706 13.71 -21.15 -8.35
CA LYS A 706 12.53 -20.80 -9.15
C LYS A 706 11.27 -20.71 -8.28
N GLY A 707 11.11 -21.66 -7.37
CA GLY A 707 10.03 -21.63 -6.39
C GLY A 707 10.08 -20.38 -5.49
N PHE A 708 11.29 -19.94 -5.12
CA PHE A 708 11.50 -18.73 -4.31
C PHE A 708 11.04 -17.44 -4.98
N GLY A 709 11.03 -17.40 -6.31
CA GLY A 709 10.52 -16.24 -7.05
C GLY A 709 9.09 -15.86 -6.66
N SER A 710 8.34 -16.84 -6.13
CA SER A 710 6.99 -16.59 -5.62
C SER A 710 6.94 -16.55 -4.09
N TYR A 711 7.95 -17.03 -3.36
CA TYR A 711 7.86 -17.29 -1.92
C TYR A 711 9.03 -16.80 -1.07
N GLY A 712 10.18 -16.45 -1.64
CA GLY A 712 11.35 -16.03 -0.86
C GLY A 712 11.11 -14.76 -0.04
N PHE A 713 11.42 -14.80 1.26
CA PHE A 713 11.18 -13.66 2.16
C PHE A 713 12.52 -13.06 2.62
N PRO A 714 12.60 -11.73 2.76
CA PRO A 714 13.78 -11.14 3.37
C PRO A 714 13.86 -11.49 4.86
N GLU A 715 14.98 -12.08 5.27
CA GLU A 715 15.22 -12.42 6.68
C GLU A 715 15.17 -11.19 7.58
N SER A 716 15.74 -10.08 7.11
CA SER A 716 15.74 -8.81 7.85
C SER A 716 14.34 -8.27 8.09
N HIS A 717 13.45 -8.39 7.10
CA HIS A 717 12.06 -7.96 7.24
C HIS A 717 11.34 -8.87 8.26
N ALA A 718 11.55 -10.18 8.16
CA ALA A 718 10.97 -11.14 9.11
C ALA A 718 11.49 -10.88 10.54
N ALA A 719 12.78 -10.58 10.70
CA ALA A 719 13.37 -10.30 12.01
C ALA A 719 12.81 -9.02 12.63
N SER A 720 12.66 -7.97 11.82
CA SER A 720 12.08 -6.69 12.29
C SER A 720 10.64 -6.90 12.78
N PHE A 721 9.85 -7.66 12.03
CA PHE A 721 8.47 -7.95 12.39
C PHE A 721 8.38 -8.93 13.58
N ALA A 722 9.28 -9.90 13.68
CA ALA A 722 9.34 -10.84 14.81
C ALA A 722 9.55 -10.11 16.14
N LEU A 723 10.29 -9.00 16.13
CA LEU A 723 10.48 -8.18 17.34
C LEU A 723 9.15 -7.63 17.85
N LEU A 724 8.31 -7.11 16.95
CA LEU A 724 6.98 -6.62 17.31
C LEU A 724 6.04 -7.78 17.65
N THR A 725 6.18 -8.91 16.98
CA THR A 725 5.44 -10.14 17.28
C THR A 725 5.71 -10.56 18.75
N TYR A 726 6.98 -10.60 19.13
CA TYR A 726 7.36 -10.97 20.50
C TYR A 726 6.85 -9.94 21.51
N ALA A 727 7.04 -8.64 21.24
CA ALA A 727 6.60 -7.57 22.15
C ALA A 727 5.08 -7.64 22.38
N SER A 728 4.30 -7.78 21.32
CA SER A 728 2.83 -7.87 21.44
C SER A 728 2.39 -9.18 22.12
N SER A 729 3.11 -10.28 21.88
CA SER A 729 2.85 -11.57 22.57
C SER A 729 3.10 -11.45 24.07
N TRP A 730 4.23 -10.84 24.45
CA TRP A 730 4.57 -10.64 25.86
C TRP A 730 3.50 -9.81 26.58
N LEU A 731 3.04 -8.72 25.92
CA LEU A 731 1.98 -7.86 26.47
C LEU A 731 0.67 -8.66 26.62
N LYS A 732 0.30 -9.45 25.63
CA LYS A 732 -0.91 -10.29 25.75
C LYS A 732 -0.81 -11.29 26.89
N ARG A 733 0.38 -11.87 27.11
CA ARG A 733 0.59 -12.87 28.16
C ARG A 733 0.58 -12.26 29.57
N HIS A 734 1.28 -11.13 29.75
CA HIS A 734 1.56 -10.57 31.07
C HIS A 734 0.67 -9.37 31.42
N GLU A 735 0.19 -8.63 30.43
CA GLU A 735 -0.67 -7.46 30.62
C GLU A 735 -1.87 -7.50 29.65
N PRO A 736 -2.67 -8.59 29.69
CA PRO A 736 -3.72 -8.79 28.70
C PRO A 736 -4.80 -7.70 28.71
N ALA A 737 -5.15 -7.13 29.86
CA ALA A 737 -6.16 -6.06 29.92
C ALA A 737 -5.67 -4.79 29.22
N ALA A 738 -4.44 -4.38 29.52
CA ALA A 738 -3.83 -3.20 28.87
C ALA A 738 -3.70 -3.41 27.37
N PHE A 739 -3.25 -4.60 26.95
CA PHE A 739 -3.07 -4.92 25.54
C PHE A 739 -4.41 -4.91 24.77
N ALA A 740 -5.44 -5.57 25.30
CA ALA A 740 -6.78 -5.60 24.70
C ALA A 740 -7.35 -4.19 24.57
N CYS A 741 -7.26 -3.41 25.64
CA CYS A 741 -7.73 -2.03 25.68
C CYS A 741 -7.02 -1.17 24.61
N ALA A 742 -5.70 -1.30 24.51
CA ALA A 742 -4.90 -0.56 23.55
C ALA A 742 -5.23 -0.95 22.10
N LEU A 743 -5.48 -2.23 21.83
CA LEU A 743 -5.88 -2.69 20.49
C LEU A 743 -7.21 -2.09 20.09
N ILE A 744 -8.20 -2.09 20.99
CA ILE A 744 -9.53 -1.54 20.71
C ILE A 744 -9.41 -0.03 20.43
N ASN A 745 -8.61 0.68 21.22
CA ASN A 745 -8.39 2.12 21.05
C ASN A 745 -7.60 2.46 19.78
N SER A 746 -6.87 1.49 19.20
CA SER A 746 -6.09 1.66 17.98
C SER A 746 -6.82 1.18 16.73
N TRP A 747 -8.01 0.60 16.88
CA TRP A 747 -8.81 0.12 15.75
C TRP A 747 -9.20 1.29 14.84
N PRO A 748 -9.22 1.15 13.50
CA PRO A 748 -9.15 -0.12 12.73
C PRO A 748 -7.72 -0.59 12.45
N MET A 749 -7.43 -1.79 12.89
CA MET A 749 -6.16 -2.47 12.59
C MET A 749 -6.30 -3.99 12.79
N GLY A 750 -5.44 -4.76 12.16
CA GLY A 750 -5.42 -6.21 12.32
C GLY A 750 -6.61 -6.91 11.67
N PHE A 751 -6.75 -8.19 11.98
CA PHE A 751 -7.77 -9.08 11.39
C PHE A 751 -9.08 -9.06 12.16
N TYR A 752 -9.09 -8.63 13.42
CA TYR A 752 -10.21 -8.82 14.34
C TYR A 752 -10.89 -7.49 14.67
N SER A 753 -12.23 -7.53 14.71
CA SER A 753 -13.05 -6.38 15.11
C SER A 753 -12.93 -6.15 16.63
N PRO A 754 -13.32 -4.98 17.13
CA PRO A 754 -13.39 -4.76 18.59
C PRO A 754 -14.25 -5.80 19.31
N ASP A 755 -15.35 -6.27 18.69
CA ASP A 755 -16.18 -7.34 19.27
C ASP A 755 -15.36 -8.61 19.50
N GLN A 756 -14.62 -9.04 18.47
CA GLN A 756 -13.79 -10.25 18.53
C GLN A 756 -12.67 -10.13 19.58
N LEU A 757 -12.07 -8.93 19.67
CA LEU A 757 -11.04 -8.66 20.69
C LEU A 757 -11.63 -8.70 22.10
N LEU A 758 -12.84 -8.16 22.29
CA LEU A 758 -13.53 -8.20 23.58
C LEU A 758 -13.95 -9.63 23.95
N GLN A 759 -14.45 -10.41 22.99
CA GLN A 759 -14.80 -11.80 23.25
C GLN A 759 -13.56 -12.61 23.63
N ASP A 760 -12.44 -12.37 22.96
CA ASP A 760 -11.17 -13.01 23.32
C ASP A 760 -10.74 -12.62 24.74
N ALA A 761 -10.85 -11.34 25.11
CA ALA A 761 -10.53 -10.86 26.47
C ALA A 761 -11.41 -11.57 27.52
N ARG A 762 -12.70 -11.73 27.24
CA ARG A 762 -13.63 -12.41 28.13
C ARG A 762 -13.30 -13.91 28.26
N ARG A 763 -12.85 -14.56 27.19
CA ARG A 763 -12.38 -15.96 27.24
C ARG A 763 -11.15 -16.10 28.13
N HIS A 764 -10.35 -15.05 28.28
CA HIS A 764 -9.19 -14.98 29.18
C HIS A 764 -9.58 -14.49 30.59
N ALA A 765 -10.86 -14.51 30.91
CA ALA A 765 -11.42 -14.14 32.23
C ALA A 765 -11.19 -12.67 32.62
N LEU A 766 -10.95 -11.80 31.64
CA LEU A 766 -10.87 -10.36 31.88
C LEU A 766 -12.28 -9.80 32.08
N GLN A 767 -12.44 -8.91 33.07
CA GLN A 767 -13.69 -8.20 33.26
C GLN A 767 -13.83 -7.07 32.25
N THR A 768 -15.01 -6.95 31.67
CA THR A 768 -15.35 -5.86 30.76
C THR A 768 -16.56 -5.13 31.31
N ARG A 769 -16.52 -3.79 31.27
CA ARG A 769 -17.59 -2.94 31.82
C ARG A 769 -18.20 -2.10 30.71
N PRO A 770 -19.53 -1.90 30.74
CA PRO A 770 -20.22 -1.22 29.65
C PRO A 770 -19.88 0.26 29.55
N VAL A 771 -20.21 0.87 28.40
CA VAL A 771 -20.17 2.33 28.25
C VAL A 771 -21.12 2.95 29.26
N ASP A 772 -20.61 3.93 30.00
CA ASP A 772 -21.39 4.60 31.08
C ASP A 772 -20.90 6.04 31.16
N VAL A 773 -21.80 7.00 30.99
CA VAL A 773 -21.49 8.44 31.03
C VAL A 773 -20.86 8.87 32.35
N ARG A 774 -21.08 8.10 33.43
CA ARG A 774 -20.51 8.40 34.75
C ARG A 774 -19.03 8.01 34.84
N HIS A 775 -18.52 7.15 33.93
CA HIS A 775 -17.20 6.54 34.07
C HIS A 775 -16.38 6.58 32.76
N SER A 776 -17.03 6.48 31.61
CA SER A 776 -16.37 6.33 30.32
C SER A 776 -15.84 7.66 29.79
N GLY A 777 -14.59 7.64 29.30
CA GLY A 777 -14.05 8.71 28.48
C GLY A 777 -14.28 8.38 27.01
N TRP A 778 -13.63 9.13 26.13
CA TRP A 778 -13.67 8.82 24.70
C TRP A 778 -13.06 7.44 24.44
N ASP A 779 -11.83 7.21 24.91
CA ASP A 779 -11.16 5.92 24.76
C ASP A 779 -11.62 4.93 25.82
N CYS A 780 -11.49 3.62 25.49
CA CYS A 780 -11.59 2.56 26.48
C CYS A 780 -10.49 2.74 27.52
N SER A 781 -10.77 2.38 28.78
CA SER A 781 -9.84 2.62 29.90
C SER A 781 -9.78 1.39 30.82
N LEU A 782 -8.85 1.44 31.77
CA LEU A 782 -8.65 0.38 32.77
C LEU A 782 -9.11 0.86 34.12
N GLU A 783 -9.84 -0.01 34.85
CA GLU A 783 -10.34 0.26 36.20
C GLU A 783 -9.82 -0.81 37.14
N SER A 784 -8.99 -0.45 38.11
CA SER A 784 -8.54 -1.38 39.17
C SER A 784 -9.68 -1.73 40.12
N PHE A 785 -9.74 -2.98 40.53
CA PHE A 785 -10.77 -3.46 41.46
C PHE A 785 -10.27 -4.57 42.38
N GLY A 786 -8.97 -4.56 42.74
CA GLY A 786 -8.41 -5.53 43.67
C GLY A 786 -8.00 -6.86 43.06
N GLN A 787 -8.07 -6.98 41.71
CA GLN A 787 -7.61 -8.19 41.01
C GLN A 787 -6.26 -7.93 40.34
N ALA A 788 -5.55 -9.02 39.95
CA ALA A 788 -4.26 -8.94 39.30
C ALA A 788 -4.33 -8.18 37.96
N GLN A 789 -5.46 -8.37 37.22
CA GLN A 789 -5.73 -7.63 35.99
C GLN A 789 -6.88 -6.65 36.21
N PRO A 790 -6.77 -5.41 35.72
CA PRO A 790 -7.88 -4.44 35.83
C PRO A 790 -9.03 -4.81 34.91
N ALA A 791 -10.19 -4.21 35.14
CA ALA A 791 -11.34 -4.30 34.24
C ALA A 791 -11.17 -3.33 33.06
N ILE A 792 -11.69 -3.72 31.89
CA ILE A 792 -11.73 -2.86 30.71
C ILE A 792 -13.06 -2.14 30.70
N ARG A 793 -13.04 -0.80 30.78
CA ARG A 793 -14.23 0.05 30.66
C ARG A 793 -14.35 0.48 29.19
N LEU A 794 -15.48 0.17 28.53
CA LEU A 794 -15.69 0.61 27.15
C LEU A 794 -15.83 2.13 27.09
N GLY A 795 -15.20 2.74 26.10
CA GLY A 795 -15.22 4.18 25.88
C GLY A 795 -16.39 4.62 24.99
N LEU A 796 -16.68 5.91 25.02
CA LEU A 796 -17.75 6.52 24.22
C LEU A 796 -17.46 6.38 22.72
N ARG A 797 -16.21 6.20 22.32
CA ARG A 797 -15.81 5.95 20.94
C ARG A 797 -16.44 4.67 20.35
N MET A 798 -16.89 3.76 21.20
CA MET A 798 -17.57 2.55 20.77
C MET A 798 -18.96 2.81 20.19
N ILE A 799 -19.56 3.95 20.53
CA ILE A 799 -20.92 4.31 20.09
C ILE A 799 -20.85 4.84 18.66
N ARG A 800 -21.47 4.14 17.72
CA ARG A 800 -21.50 4.53 16.30
C ARG A 800 -22.16 5.90 16.13
N GLY A 801 -21.43 6.81 15.48
CA GLY A 801 -21.93 8.15 15.18
C GLY A 801 -21.79 9.15 16.31
N PHE A 802 -21.27 8.75 17.48
CA PHE A 802 -21.01 9.66 18.60
C PHE A 802 -19.74 10.48 18.31
N ARG A 803 -19.80 11.78 18.61
CA ARG A 803 -18.68 12.69 18.30
C ARG A 803 -17.68 12.77 19.45
N GLU A 804 -16.41 12.79 19.11
CA GLU A 804 -15.34 12.92 20.13
C GLU A 804 -15.47 14.22 20.92
N GLU A 805 -15.88 15.31 20.27
CA GLU A 805 -16.08 16.60 20.94
C GLU A 805 -17.10 16.50 22.08
N ASP A 806 -18.20 15.81 21.83
CA ASP A 806 -19.25 15.59 22.86
C ASP A 806 -18.70 14.76 24.00
N ALA A 807 -17.93 13.71 23.70
CA ALA A 807 -17.31 12.85 24.71
C ALA A 807 -16.32 13.64 25.58
N ARG A 808 -15.51 14.48 24.96
CA ARG A 808 -14.54 15.31 25.71
C ARG A 808 -15.26 16.30 26.65
N ARG A 809 -16.37 16.90 26.21
CA ARG A 809 -17.18 17.76 27.09
C ARG A 809 -17.76 16.98 28.26
N ILE A 810 -18.26 15.77 28.01
CA ILE A 810 -18.75 14.88 29.09
C ILE A 810 -17.65 14.64 30.13
N GLU A 811 -16.44 14.29 29.67
CA GLU A 811 -15.29 14.06 30.56
C GLU A 811 -15.00 15.30 31.41
N GLN A 812 -14.89 16.45 30.75
CA GLN A 812 -14.50 17.71 31.40
C GLN A 812 -15.52 18.14 32.48
N VAL A 813 -16.82 18.15 32.16
CA VAL A 813 -17.80 18.61 33.12
C VAL A 813 -18.04 17.60 34.24
N ARG A 814 -17.84 16.30 33.97
CA ARG A 814 -17.93 15.25 34.97
C ARG A 814 -16.83 15.36 36.03
N GLU A 815 -15.62 15.74 35.62
CA GLU A 815 -14.49 15.94 36.54
C GLU A 815 -14.76 17.02 37.55
N ALA A 816 -15.50 18.07 37.15
CA ALA A 816 -15.88 19.15 38.08
C ALA A 816 -16.94 18.68 39.07
N GLN A 817 -17.93 17.92 38.60
CA GLN A 817 -19.03 17.43 39.46
C GLN A 817 -19.73 16.26 38.76
N PRO A 818 -20.06 15.18 39.50
CA PRO A 818 -20.85 14.08 38.92
C PRO A 818 -22.19 14.52 38.38
N PHE A 819 -22.72 13.80 37.41
CA PHE A 819 -24.04 14.09 36.85
C PHE A 819 -25.15 13.63 37.80
N LEU A 820 -26.18 14.46 37.95
CA LEU A 820 -27.33 14.17 38.79
C LEU A 820 -28.37 13.31 38.03
N ASP A 821 -28.64 13.67 36.79
CA ASP A 821 -29.63 12.99 35.94
C ASP A 821 -29.35 13.30 34.47
N VAL A 822 -30.22 12.84 33.56
CA VAL A 822 -30.08 13.02 32.12
C VAL A 822 -30.22 14.50 31.70
N HIS A 823 -31.08 15.26 32.38
CA HIS A 823 -31.23 16.70 32.12
C HIS A 823 -29.96 17.46 32.48
N ASP A 824 -29.39 17.16 33.63
CA ASP A 824 -28.11 17.77 34.09
C ASP A 824 -26.98 17.43 33.10
N LEU A 825 -26.92 16.18 32.62
CA LEU A 825 -25.95 15.76 31.61
C LEU A 825 -26.10 16.57 30.32
N GLY A 826 -27.34 16.62 29.79
CA GLY A 826 -27.59 17.31 28.51
C GLY A 826 -27.26 18.78 28.57
N ARG A 827 -27.64 19.44 29.71
CA ARG A 827 -27.38 20.88 29.92
C ARG A 827 -25.89 21.17 30.09
N ARG A 828 -25.21 20.48 30.99
CA ARG A 828 -23.80 20.78 31.34
C ARG A 828 -22.83 20.38 30.24
N ALA A 829 -23.05 19.26 29.57
CA ALA A 829 -22.17 18.80 28.49
C ALA A 829 -22.62 19.37 27.11
N ARG A 830 -23.71 20.17 27.10
CA ARG A 830 -24.22 20.82 25.87
C ARG A 830 -24.50 19.80 24.75
N LEU A 831 -25.16 18.72 25.07
CA LEU A 831 -25.45 17.65 24.12
C LEU A 831 -26.75 17.95 23.35
N ASP A 832 -26.73 17.72 22.04
CA ASP A 832 -27.90 17.80 21.21
C ASP A 832 -28.81 16.56 21.40
N ALA A 833 -30.02 16.59 20.86
CA ALA A 833 -30.97 15.48 20.96
C ALA A 833 -30.38 14.18 20.39
N ARG A 834 -29.67 14.26 19.28
CA ARG A 834 -29.08 13.10 18.63
C ARG A 834 -28.01 12.43 19.53
N ALA A 835 -27.14 13.23 20.16
CA ALA A 835 -26.13 12.71 21.08
C ALA A 835 -26.76 12.00 22.26
N LEU A 836 -27.83 12.59 22.86
CA LEU A 836 -28.56 12.01 23.97
C LEU A 836 -29.25 10.70 23.57
N GLU A 837 -29.88 10.68 22.38
CA GLU A 837 -30.51 9.46 21.85
C GLU A 837 -29.49 8.33 21.67
N LEU A 838 -28.30 8.64 21.09
CA LEU A 838 -27.23 7.66 20.92
C LEU A 838 -26.75 7.09 22.25
N LEU A 839 -26.64 7.95 23.30
CA LEU A 839 -26.26 7.51 24.65
C LEU A 839 -27.31 6.59 25.25
N ALA A 840 -28.62 6.93 25.10
CA ALA A 840 -29.69 6.12 25.59
C ALA A 840 -29.75 4.75 24.90
N ASP A 841 -29.66 4.75 23.58
CA ASP A 841 -29.73 3.54 22.76
C ASP A 841 -28.52 2.62 22.97
N ALA A 842 -27.35 3.20 23.25
CA ALA A 842 -26.13 2.44 23.54
C ALA A 842 -26.11 1.87 24.98
N GLY A 843 -27.10 2.26 25.80
CA GLY A 843 -27.16 1.84 27.23
C GLY A 843 -26.21 2.63 28.13
N ALA A 844 -25.66 3.74 27.64
CA ALA A 844 -24.68 4.55 28.40
C ALA A 844 -25.30 5.37 29.52
N LEU A 845 -26.64 5.50 29.53
CA LEU A 845 -27.39 6.25 30.54
C LEU A 845 -27.98 5.35 31.63
N ARG A 846 -27.62 4.05 31.64
CA ARG A 846 -28.19 3.08 32.60
C ARG A 846 -28.00 3.53 34.04
N GLY A 847 -26.89 4.14 34.38
CA GLY A 847 -26.59 4.61 35.72
C GLY A 847 -27.32 5.88 36.13
N LEU A 848 -27.85 6.64 35.19
CA LEU A 848 -28.61 7.88 35.43
C LEU A 848 -30.12 7.68 35.31
N ALA A 849 -30.55 6.83 34.36
CA ALA A 849 -31.96 6.72 33.96
C ALA A 849 -32.53 5.30 34.00
N GLY A 850 -31.68 4.29 34.37
CA GLY A 850 -32.13 2.89 34.39
C GLY A 850 -32.04 2.26 33.01
N HIS A 851 -32.93 1.30 32.71
CA HIS A 851 -32.87 0.52 31.47
C HIS A 851 -33.17 1.38 30.20
N ARG A 852 -32.88 0.85 29.04
CA ARG A 852 -32.94 1.62 27.78
C ARG A 852 -34.30 2.32 27.54
N HIS A 853 -35.41 1.65 27.83
CA HIS A 853 -36.73 2.27 27.63
C HIS A 853 -36.90 3.51 28.51
N LYS A 854 -36.49 3.43 29.77
CA LYS A 854 -36.49 4.60 30.68
C LYS A 854 -35.53 5.70 30.20
N ALA A 855 -34.35 5.32 29.74
CA ALA A 855 -33.35 6.27 29.24
C ALA A 855 -33.89 7.01 28.02
N ARG A 856 -34.54 6.30 27.08
CA ARG A 856 -35.14 6.90 25.90
C ARG A 856 -36.27 7.89 26.30
N TRP A 857 -37.08 7.50 27.28
CA TRP A 857 -38.13 8.37 27.80
C TRP A 857 -37.55 9.65 28.42
N ALA A 858 -36.51 9.50 29.25
CA ALA A 858 -35.85 10.64 29.90
C ALA A 858 -35.21 11.58 28.88
N VAL A 859 -34.55 11.02 27.84
CA VAL A 859 -33.95 11.83 26.77
C VAL A 859 -34.99 12.61 25.96
N ALA A 860 -36.17 11.99 25.70
CA ALA A 860 -37.25 12.65 24.95
C ALA A 860 -37.78 13.88 25.67
N SER A 861 -37.61 13.96 27.00
CA SER A 861 -38.09 15.11 27.81
C SER A 861 -37.05 16.23 27.95
N VAL A 862 -35.79 16.03 27.44
CA VAL A 862 -34.75 17.06 27.56
C VAL A 862 -34.99 18.14 26.48
N GLU A 863 -35.27 19.35 26.92
CA GLU A 863 -35.50 20.49 26.04
C GLU A 863 -34.20 21.29 25.83
N PRO A 864 -34.00 21.87 24.63
CA PRO A 864 -32.86 22.76 24.39
C PRO A 864 -32.94 23.98 25.36
N GLN A 865 -31.80 24.32 25.91
CA GLN A 865 -31.72 25.47 26.85
C GLN A 865 -31.93 26.77 26.09
N LEU A 866 -32.95 27.50 26.44
CA LEU A 866 -33.22 28.84 25.88
C LEU A 866 -32.36 29.86 26.64
N PRO A 867 -31.74 30.86 25.95
CA PRO A 867 -30.83 31.80 26.62
C PRO A 867 -31.44 32.59 27.80
N LEU A 868 -32.72 32.76 27.79
CA LEU A 868 -33.45 33.52 28.85
C LEU A 868 -33.74 32.70 30.09
N PHE A 869 -33.53 31.37 30.06
CA PHE A 869 -33.85 30.45 31.18
C PHE A 869 -32.60 29.68 31.61
N ALA A 870 -31.50 30.41 31.81
CA ALA A 870 -30.20 29.78 32.12
C ALA A 870 -30.16 29.09 33.48
N GLU A 871 -31.07 29.49 34.42
CA GLU A 871 -31.20 28.83 35.72
C GLU A 871 -32.50 28.01 35.68
N GLY A 872 -32.35 26.73 35.35
CA GLY A 872 -33.44 25.86 34.99
C GLY A 872 -34.57 25.68 35.96
N THR A 873 -35.79 25.81 35.48
CA THR A 873 -37.00 25.23 36.14
C THR A 873 -36.90 23.70 36.02
N VAL A 874 -36.78 23.05 37.17
CA VAL A 874 -36.85 21.59 37.24
C VAL A 874 -38.31 21.20 36.99
N ILE A 875 -38.61 20.55 35.90
CA ILE A 875 -39.94 19.97 35.66
C ILE A 875 -39.96 18.61 36.37
N GLU A 876 -40.74 18.52 37.43
CA GLU A 876 -40.98 17.24 38.10
C GLU A 876 -41.90 16.38 37.22
N GLU A 877 -41.34 15.43 36.52
CA GLU A 877 -42.15 14.44 35.78
C GLU A 877 -42.55 13.29 36.69
N THR A 878 -43.78 12.85 36.50
CA THR A 878 -44.28 11.63 37.19
C THR A 878 -43.47 10.43 36.68
N THR A 879 -43.06 9.56 37.62
CA THR A 879 -42.30 8.35 37.29
C THR A 879 -43.20 7.38 36.51
N VAL A 880 -42.86 7.12 35.27
CA VAL A 880 -43.58 6.19 34.40
C VAL A 880 -42.95 4.79 34.54
N SER A 881 -43.80 3.78 34.77
CA SER A 881 -43.32 2.39 34.78
C SER A 881 -43.33 1.87 33.35
N LEU A 882 -42.13 1.68 32.80
CA LEU A 882 -41.93 1.13 31.47
C LEU A 882 -41.44 -0.32 31.54
N PRO A 883 -41.87 -1.20 30.61
CA PRO A 883 -41.41 -2.58 30.59
C PRO A 883 -39.91 -2.68 30.34
N LEU A 884 -39.29 -3.68 30.94
CA LEU A 884 -37.86 -3.98 30.73
C LEU A 884 -37.66 -4.42 29.27
N PRO A 885 -36.62 -3.98 28.61
CA PRO A 885 -36.31 -4.53 27.29
C PRO A 885 -35.99 -6.04 27.40
N SER A 886 -36.42 -6.80 26.42
CA SER A 886 -36.09 -8.24 26.34
C SER A 886 -34.62 -8.42 26.09
N ARG A 887 -34.10 -9.64 26.34
CA ARG A 887 -32.68 -9.97 26.06
C ARG A 887 -32.35 -9.81 24.58
N GLY A 888 -33.30 -10.10 23.69
CA GLY A 888 -33.14 -9.91 22.26
C GLY A 888 -33.02 -8.45 21.87
N GLU A 889 -33.91 -7.60 22.43
CA GLU A 889 -33.85 -6.14 22.20
C GLU A 889 -32.53 -5.53 22.68
N GLU A 890 -32.06 -5.95 23.85
CA GLU A 890 -30.78 -5.50 24.40
C GLU A 890 -29.63 -5.88 23.44
N LEU A 891 -29.63 -7.13 22.95
CA LEU A 891 -28.60 -7.64 22.04
C LEU A 891 -28.63 -6.89 20.71
N LEU A 892 -29.81 -6.66 20.14
CA LEU A 892 -29.96 -5.92 18.88
C LEU A 892 -29.45 -4.48 19.03
N SER A 893 -29.84 -3.81 20.14
CA SER A 893 -29.35 -2.44 20.40
C SER A 893 -27.82 -2.39 20.57
N ASP A 894 -27.26 -3.35 21.29
CA ASP A 894 -25.80 -3.45 21.49
C ASP A 894 -25.07 -3.54 20.14
N TYR A 895 -25.48 -4.46 19.26
CA TYR A 895 -24.80 -4.63 17.97
C TYR A 895 -25.04 -3.45 17.02
N ALA A 896 -26.25 -2.86 17.04
CA ALA A 896 -26.56 -1.71 16.21
C ALA A 896 -25.70 -0.50 16.58
N LEU A 897 -25.52 -0.22 17.87
CA LEU A 897 -24.87 0.99 18.36
C LEU A 897 -23.39 0.79 18.71
N LEU A 898 -23.04 -0.34 19.31
CA LEU A 898 -21.67 -0.57 19.81
C LEU A 898 -20.88 -1.53 18.92
N GLY A 899 -21.56 -2.31 18.06
CA GLY A 899 -20.91 -3.35 17.27
C GLY A 899 -20.47 -4.55 18.10
N THR A 900 -20.85 -4.62 19.38
CA THR A 900 -20.46 -5.68 20.31
C THR A 900 -21.49 -5.76 21.42
N THR A 901 -21.50 -6.88 22.14
CA THR A 901 -22.34 -7.01 23.33
C THR A 901 -21.55 -7.55 24.53
N LEU A 902 -21.85 -7.03 25.70
CA LEU A 902 -21.38 -7.63 26.98
C LEU A 902 -22.40 -8.59 27.55
N GLY A 903 -23.56 -8.73 26.90
CA GLY A 903 -24.57 -9.74 27.21
C GLY A 903 -24.20 -11.11 26.65
N PRO A 904 -25.17 -12.02 26.56
CA PRO A 904 -24.95 -13.36 26.03
C PRO A 904 -24.66 -13.31 24.52
N HIS A 905 -23.77 -14.16 24.05
CA HIS A 905 -23.48 -14.32 22.63
C HIS A 905 -24.78 -14.67 21.87
N PRO A 906 -24.97 -14.15 20.62
CA PRO A 906 -26.20 -14.45 19.85
C PRO A 906 -26.54 -15.94 19.76
N LEU A 907 -25.55 -16.79 19.53
CA LEU A 907 -25.78 -18.23 19.40
C LEU A 907 -26.20 -18.88 20.72
N LYS A 908 -25.85 -18.29 21.86
CA LYS A 908 -26.36 -18.77 23.16
C LYS A 908 -27.88 -18.66 23.23
N LEU A 909 -28.44 -17.58 22.64
CA LEU A 909 -29.93 -17.43 22.59
C LEU A 909 -30.55 -18.42 21.59
N LEU A 910 -29.80 -18.77 20.53
CA LEU A 910 -30.28 -19.67 19.48
C LEU A 910 -29.89 -21.13 19.75
N ARG A 911 -29.14 -21.44 20.83
CA ARG A 911 -28.57 -22.77 21.05
C ARG A 911 -29.61 -23.89 21.08
N GLY A 912 -30.81 -23.63 21.62
CA GLY A 912 -31.90 -24.61 21.61
C GLY A 912 -32.32 -25.01 20.19
N GLN A 913 -32.45 -24.01 19.30
CA GLN A 913 -32.80 -24.23 17.89
C GLN A 913 -31.68 -24.96 17.15
N LEU A 914 -30.43 -24.54 17.38
CA LEU A 914 -29.26 -25.19 16.77
C LEU A 914 -29.08 -26.65 17.18
N LYS A 915 -29.38 -26.96 18.45
CA LYS A 915 -29.37 -28.35 18.96
C LYS A 915 -30.48 -29.18 18.30
N ALA A 916 -31.66 -28.61 18.07
CA ALA A 916 -32.74 -29.27 17.33
C ALA A 916 -32.29 -29.62 15.90
N CYS A 917 -31.43 -28.77 15.27
CA CYS A 917 -30.82 -29.03 13.98
C CYS A 917 -29.60 -29.99 14.08
N ARG A 918 -29.29 -30.53 15.26
CA ARG A 918 -28.17 -31.44 15.55
C ARG A 918 -26.81 -30.77 15.33
N CYS A 919 -26.71 -29.45 15.49
CA CYS A 919 -25.45 -28.73 15.36
C CYS A 919 -24.63 -28.84 16.66
N ARG A 920 -23.37 -29.24 16.52
CA ARG A 920 -22.40 -29.32 17.63
C ARG A 920 -21.76 -27.95 17.88
N ASP A 921 -21.41 -27.70 19.13
CA ASP A 921 -20.67 -26.48 19.48
C ASP A 921 -19.15 -26.72 19.40
N SER A 922 -18.38 -25.64 19.42
CA SER A 922 -16.92 -25.70 19.23
C SER A 922 -16.21 -26.51 20.32
N ARG A 923 -16.74 -26.57 21.56
CA ARG A 923 -16.18 -27.39 22.64
C ARG A 923 -16.35 -28.90 22.36
N GLU A 924 -17.52 -29.25 21.78
CA GLU A 924 -17.81 -30.64 21.45
C GLU A 924 -16.86 -31.16 20.37
N LEU A 925 -16.48 -30.28 19.40
CA LEU A 925 -15.54 -30.66 18.35
C LEU A 925 -14.19 -31.10 18.93
N ALA A 926 -13.74 -30.44 19.99
CA ALA A 926 -12.47 -30.77 20.64
C ALA A 926 -12.40 -32.20 21.15
N LYS A 927 -13.58 -32.81 21.40
CA LYS A 927 -13.68 -34.17 21.98
C LYS A 927 -13.89 -35.27 20.95
N LEU A 928 -14.09 -34.86 19.66
CA LEU A 928 -14.41 -35.84 18.60
C LEU A 928 -13.15 -36.26 17.84
N GLY A 929 -13.12 -37.51 17.38
CA GLY A 929 -12.01 -38.04 16.58
C GLY A 929 -12.08 -37.70 15.12
N HIS A 930 -10.94 -37.85 14.45
CA HIS A 930 -10.78 -37.65 13.02
C HIS A 930 -11.77 -38.50 12.20
N GLY A 931 -12.27 -37.96 11.08
CA GLY A 931 -13.12 -38.67 10.13
C GLY A 931 -14.60 -38.72 10.49
N ARG A 932 -15.01 -38.07 11.58
CA ARG A 932 -16.43 -38.12 12.02
C ARG A 932 -17.30 -37.16 11.19
N PRO A 933 -18.44 -37.63 10.67
CA PRO A 933 -19.42 -36.72 10.07
C PRO A 933 -20.07 -35.85 11.16
N ILE A 934 -20.15 -34.55 10.92
CA ILE A 934 -20.63 -33.57 11.91
C ILE A 934 -21.48 -32.47 11.26
N ARG A 935 -22.29 -31.83 12.09
CA ARG A 935 -22.96 -30.57 11.76
C ARG A 935 -22.49 -29.53 12.74
N VAL A 936 -22.11 -28.37 12.23
CA VAL A 936 -21.72 -27.23 13.03
C VAL A 936 -22.44 -25.99 12.53
N ALA A 937 -22.62 -25.01 13.40
CA ALA A 937 -23.18 -23.72 13.00
C ALA A 937 -22.46 -22.60 13.75
N GLY A 938 -22.24 -21.49 13.06
CA GLY A 938 -21.58 -20.32 13.67
C GLY A 938 -21.80 -19.06 12.86
N LEU A 939 -21.53 -17.93 13.51
CA LEU A 939 -21.45 -16.64 12.82
C LEU A 939 -20.21 -16.65 11.92
N VAL A 940 -20.39 -16.20 10.68
CA VAL A 940 -19.28 -16.11 9.73
C VAL A 940 -18.50 -14.85 10.05
N ILE A 941 -17.29 -15.02 10.61
CA ILE A 941 -16.45 -13.89 10.98
C ILE A 941 -15.34 -13.62 9.96
N GLY A 942 -15.14 -14.54 9.00
CA GLY A 942 -14.17 -14.33 7.94
C GLY A 942 -14.26 -15.40 6.85
N ARG A 943 -14.00 -14.98 5.61
CA ARG A 943 -13.81 -15.86 4.46
C ARG A 943 -12.46 -15.51 3.86
N GLN A 944 -11.57 -16.48 3.77
CA GLN A 944 -10.21 -16.28 3.25
C GLN A 944 -9.99 -17.25 2.08
N ARG A 945 -9.76 -16.72 0.90
CA ARG A 945 -9.44 -17.50 -0.29
C ARG A 945 -7.99 -17.21 -0.68
N PRO A 946 -7.05 -18.08 -0.27
CA PRO A 946 -5.65 -17.87 -0.66
C PRO A 946 -5.51 -17.99 -2.18
N GLN A 947 -4.77 -17.09 -2.80
CA GLN A 947 -4.60 -17.02 -4.27
C GLN A 947 -3.98 -18.28 -4.86
N THR A 948 -3.30 -19.06 -4.07
CA THR A 948 -2.52 -20.22 -4.52
C THR A 948 -3.10 -21.56 -4.08
N ALA A 949 -4.17 -21.55 -3.26
CA ALA A 949 -4.88 -22.80 -2.93
C ALA A 949 -5.96 -23.03 -3.98
N SER A 950 -5.65 -23.76 -5.04
CA SER A 950 -6.54 -24.18 -6.14
C SER A 950 -8.05 -24.18 -5.77
N GLY A 951 -8.63 -22.98 -5.55
CA GLY A 951 -10.05 -22.80 -5.31
C GLY A 951 -10.56 -23.13 -3.91
N ILE A 952 -9.68 -23.40 -2.92
CA ILE A 952 -10.11 -23.68 -1.54
C ILE A 952 -10.36 -22.36 -0.80
N THR A 953 -11.48 -22.28 -0.07
CA THR A 953 -11.78 -21.15 0.81
C THR A 953 -11.88 -21.63 2.25
N PHE A 954 -11.27 -20.88 3.14
CA PHE A 954 -11.38 -21.09 4.58
C PHE A 954 -12.45 -20.14 5.13
N ILE A 955 -13.46 -20.71 5.80
CA ILE A 955 -14.48 -19.92 6.51
C ILE A 955 -14.24 -20.11 8.01
N THR A 956 -14.16 -19.01 8.73
CA THR A 956 -14.09 -19.05 10.19
C THR A 956 -15.48 -18.80 10.75
N LEU A 957 -15.94 -19.76 11.53
CA LEU A 957 -17.22 -19.68 12.23
C LEU A 957 -16.95 -19.44 13.71
N GLU A 958 -17.78 -18.60 14.33
CA GLU A 958 -17.72 -18.29 15.77
C GLU A 958 -19.02 -18.72 16.44
N ASP A 959 -18.88 -19.39 17.57
CA ASP A 959 -20.01 -19.64 18.48
C ASP A 959 -19.69 -19.06 19.86
N GLU A 960 -20.56 -19.28 20.82
CA GLU A 960 -20.45 -18.74 22.18
C GLU A 960 -19.26 -19.29 22.97
N PHE A 961 -18.57 -20.32 22.45
CA PHE A 961 -17.45 -20.97 23.13
C PHE A 961 -16.12 -20.80 22.40
N GLY A 962 -16.15 -20.48 21.14
CA GLY A 962 -14.92 -20.30 20.38
C GLY A 962 -15.14 -20.25 18.88
N MET A 963 -14.08 -20.59 18.22
CA MET A 963 -14.05 -20.51 16.76
C MET A 963 -13.71 -21.85 16.13
N UNK A 964 -14.26 -22.29 14.83
CA UNK A 964 -14.10 -23.35 14.11
C UNK A 964 -13.72 -23.03 12.80
N ASN A 965 -12.97 -23.72 12.28
CA ASN A 965 -12.57 -23.48 10.90
C ASN A 965 -13.25 -24.48 9.98
N VAL A 966 -13.73 -23.98 8.84
CA VAL A 966 -14.38 -24.74 7.79
C VAL A 966 -13.58 -24.60 6.51
N VAL A 967 -13.29 -25.73 5.85
CA VAL A 967 -12.61 -25.79 4.56
C VAL A 967 -13.68 -26.04 3.50
N VAL A 968 -13.85 -25.10 2.57
CA VAL A 968 -14.83 -25.21 1.48
C VAL A 968 -14.07 -25.37 0.15
N ARG A 969 -14.29 -26.49 -0.53
CA ARG A 969 -13.67 -26.75 -1.84
C ARG A 969 -14.40 -25.97 -2.92
N HIS A 970 -13.68 -25.69 -4.00
CA HIS A 970 -14.17 -24.86 -5.11
C HIS A 970 -15.51 -25.35 -5.66
N ASP A 971 -15.61 -26.66 -5.91
CA ASP A 971 -16.83 -27.28 -6.48
C ASP A 971 -18.06 -27.05 -5.59
N LEU A 972 -17.89 -27.12 -4.26
CA LEU A 972 -18.97 -26.86 -3.32
C LEU A 972 -19.32 -25.37 -3.28
N ALA A 973 -18.31 -24.51 -3.29
CA ALA A 973 -18.49 -23.06 -3.28
C ALA A 973 -19.31 -22.61 -4.51
N GLU A 974 -19.04 -23.20 -5.68
CA GLU A 974 -19.78 -22.90 -6.91
C GLU A 974 -21.21 -23.46 -6.88
N ARG A 975 -21.37 -24.73 -6.49
CA ARG A 975 -22.70 -25.36 -6.40
C ARG A 975 -23.62 -24.70 -5.39
N GLN A 976 -23.05 -24.17 -4.30
CA GLN A 976 -23.83 -23.54 -3.22
C GLN A 976 -23.38 -22.10 -3.01
N ARG A 977 -23.25 -21.37 -4.12
CA ARG A 977 -22.69 -20.02 -4.15
C ARG A 977 -23.38 -19.04 -3.18
N ARG A 978 -24.72 -19.07 -3.16
CA ARG A 978 -25.47 -18.13 -2.31
C ARG A 978 -25.23 -18.37 -0.81
N PRO A 979 -25.43 -19.58 -0.25
CA PRO A 979 -25.06 -19.83 1.15
C PRO A 979 -23.58 -19.55 1.42
N PHE A 980 -22.71 -19.85 0.46
CA PHE A 980 -21.25 -19.63 0.62
C PHE A 980 -20.91 -18.14 0.75
N LEU A 981 -21.54 -17.26 -0.04
CA LEU A 981 -21.20 -15.83 -0.06
C LEU A 981 -22.00 -14.98 0.92
N GLU A 982 -23.31 -15.27 1.06
CA GLU A 982 -24.24 -14.35 1.72
C GLU A 982 -24.53 -14.68 3.19
N SER A 983 -24.31 -15.93 3.63
CA SER A 983 -24.69 -16.33 5.01
C SER A 983 -23.89 -15.55 6.06
N ARG A 984 -24.60 -15.00 7.01
CA ARG A 984 -24.02 -14.41 8.25
C ARG A 984 -24.04 -15.43 9.39
N LEU A 985 -25.03 -16.32 9.42
CA LEU A 985 -25.06 -17.51 10.27
C LEU A 985 -25.10 -18.71 9.35
N LEU A 986 -24.05 -19.53 9.39
CA LEU A 986 -23.85 -20.62 8.44
C LEU A 986 -23.87 -21.95 9.20
N GLN A 987 -24.70 -22.90 8.72
CA GLN A 987 -24.62 -24.29 9.14
C GLN A 987 -23.84 -25.07 8.10
N VAL A 988 -22.94 -25.91 8.56
CA VAL A 988 -22.09 -26.75 7.71
C VAL A 988 -22.26 -28.19 8.10
N GLU A 989 -22.59 -29.05 7.11
CA GLU A 989 -22.51 -30.50 7.24
C GLU A 989 -21.19 -30.92 6.60
N GLY A 990 -20.40 -31.72 7.31
CA GLY A 990 -19.09 -32.06 6.80
C GLY A 990 -18.42 -33.16 7.61
N ILE A 991 -17.12 -33.31 7.35
CA ILE A 991 -16.28 -34.31 8.02
C ILE A 991 -15.24 -33.58 8.85
N LEU A 992 -15.10 -33.99 10.12
CA LEU A 992 -14.08 -33.42 11.00
C LEU A 992 -12.72 -34.01 10.65
N GLU A 993 -11.79 -33.16 10.24
CA GLU A 993 -10.38 -33.52 10.11
C GLU A 993 -9.61 -33.02 11.31
N SER A 994 -8.79 -33.91 11.87
CA SER A 994 -7.94 -33.56 13.01
C SER A 994 -6.52 -34.03 12.73
N SER A 995 -5.56 -33.11 12.89
CA SER A 995 -4.12 -33.42 12.79
C SER A 995 -3.44 -32.78 14.00
N GLY A 996 -3.16 -33.60 14.99
CA GLY A 996 -2.70 -33.08 16.27
C GLY A 996 -3.76 -32.22 16.95
N GLU A 997 -3.40 -31.00 17.30
CA GLU A 997 -4.33 -30.06 17.93
C GLU A 997 -5.13 -29.24 16.89
N VAL A 998 -4.77 -29.31 15.63
CA VAL A 998 -5.45 -28.56 14.56
C VAL A 998 -6.68 -29.34 14.09
N ARG A 999 -7.82 -28.67 14.05
CA ARG A 999 -9.10 -29.25 13.62
C ARG A 999 -9.80 -28.36 12.60
N HIS A 1000 -10.31 -29.00 11.55
CA HIS A 1000 -11.09 -28.34 10.51
C HIS A 1000 -12.32 -29.19 10.17
N VAL A 1001 -13.37 -28.51 9.73
CA VAL A 1001 -14.54 -29.18 9.16
C VAL A 1001 -14.44 -29.07 7.64
N ILE A 1002 -14.28 -30.23 6.96
CA ILE A 1002 -14.31 -30.25 5.49
C ILE A 1002 -15.78 -30.23 5.09
N ALA A 1003 -16.22 -29.14 4.49
CA ALA A 1003 -17.63 -28.93 4.15
C ALA A 1003 -18.09 -29.84 3.02
N GLY A 1004 -19.24 -30.50 3.23
CA GLY A 1004 -19.96 -31.25 2.21
C GLY A 1004 -21.26 -30.56 1.81
N ARG A 1005 -21.84 -29.78 2.72
CA ARG A 1005 -23.07 -29.05 2.46
C ARG A 1005 -23.15 -27.80 3.34
N LEU A 1006 -23.67 -26.71 2.77
CA LEU A 1006 -23.84 -25.40 3.41
C LEU A 1006 -25.33 -25.05 3.49
N HIS A 1007 -25.77 -24.53 4.64
CA HIS A 1007 -27.14 -24.05 4.84
C HIS A 1007 -27.14 -22.66 5.45
N ASP A 1008 -27.87 -21.74 4.85
CA ASP A 1008 -27.97 -20.36 5.34
C ASP A 1008 -29.03 -20.28 6.46
N LEU A 1009 -28.54 -20.03 7.69
CA LEU A 1009 -29.38 -19.81 8.85
C LEU A 1009 -29.48 -18.33 9.22
N THR A 1010 -29.04 -17.43 8.34
CA THR A 1010 -29.11 -15.97 8.57
C THR A 1010 -30.51 -15.47 8.99
N PRO A 1011 -31.62 -16.03 8.46
CA PRO A 1011 -32.94 -15.59 8.93
C PRO A 1011 -33.18 -15.73 10.44
N LEU A 1012 -32.44 -16.61 11.12
CA LEU A 1012 -32.53 -16.73 12.58
C LEU A 1012 -31.93 -15.52 13.31
N LEU A 1013 -31.13 -14.71 12.60
CA LEU A 1013 -30.52 -13.49 13.13
C LEU A 1013 -31.30 -12.23 12.78
N THR A 1014 -32.60 -12.32 12.56
CA THR A 1014 -33.42 -11.21 12.09
C THR A 1014 -33.11 -9.92 12.88
N GLY A 1015 -32.68 -8.89 12.17
CA GLY A 1015 -32.39 -7.60 12.79
C GLY A 1015 -30.95 -7.42 13.31
N LEU A 1016 -30.13 -8.50 13.34
CA LEU A 1016 -28.72 -8.36 13.76
C LEU A 1016 -27.84 -7.93 12.57
N ASP A 1017 -27.12 -6.83 12.71
CA ASP A 1017 -26.18 -6.37 11.70
C ASP A 1017 -24.77 -6.90 12.03
N VAL A 1018 -24.59 -8.20 11.79
CA VAL A 1018 -23.29 -8.87 11.98
C VAL A 1018 -22.59 -8.92 10.63
N ARG A 1019 -21.49 -8.21 10.51
CA ARG A 1019 -20.69 -8.15 9.27
C ARG A 1019 -19.44 -9.01 9.38
N SER A 1020 -19.21 -9.85 8.39
CA SER A 1020 -17.94 -10.58 8.25
C SER A 1020 -16.90 -9.67 7.61
N ARG A 1021 -15.64 -9.88 7.94
CA ARG A 1021 -14.51 -9.32 7.21
C ARG A 1021 -14.04 -10.37 6.22
N ASP A 1022 -14.18 -10.07 4.95
CA ASP A 1022 -13.76 -10.99 3.89
C ASP A 1022 -12.42 -10.50 3.31
N PHE A 1023 -11.44 -11.39 3.30
CA PHE A 1023 -10.11 -11.15 2.75
C PHE A 1023 -9.99 -12.02 1.50
N HIS A 1024 -9.88 -11.37 0.34
CA HIS A 1024 -9.78 -12.03 -0.96
C HIS A 1024 -8.36 -12.05 -1.49
#